data_90ebe20a55c0446427b445c1cc8c5152
#
_entry.id   90ebe20a55c0446427b445c1cc8c5152
#
_cell.length_a   1.000
_cell.length_b   1.000
_cell.length_c   1.000
_cell.angle_alpha   90.00
_cell.angle_beta   90.00
_cell.angle_gamma   90.00
#
_symmetry.space_group_name_H-M   'P 1'
#
loop_
_entity.id
_entity.type
_entity.pdbx_description
1 polymer ?
#
loop_
_entity_poly.entity_id
_entity_poly.type
_entity_poly.pdbx_seq_one_letter_code
_entity_poly.pdbx_strand_id
1 'polypeptide(L)'
;MNHIINAFKNLPRRGQHNFVKILCLALGLAISSVIIAEIYFEQTYDTYFPGWERTYQIMEVGHNKGEKLYFDQTSGATAHGIAQYAPIVEAATRVNWLKSNAQCKLENQQVFSADMVLADSCFFDVFPQRIFMGNAKETLSRPKYCLVSSRVAERIGGNVVGKHFSVPNYPGIIFTIGGVFDAFPWNSTFTSYGVVVSMSTMPQVRTFDARNDWIGSDIFNSYIRIAKGHGVGELKPYVDKMRQDHFPMKELKQAGMELNYDFVVLSEVYTQNSYIKMMGWILGIIAFVLLFTSVMNYLLIIIGNLMTRSREMAVRMCYGAAPKNIHSIIFSEALVQVGLAVLLATLFIFLCKGTIRNFLSAPIEALMFCRGSWILVAICLFVLLVGGLVPGWLYSRIPVAVAFRGYQENRNRWKLALLGFQFVISGLLFSLLYVVSAQYHLMVNQNPGYSYENVAILKVDALDRERRVQCLEEIRRMPDVSMVSSTYTIPLDDWGIDGNTIALPGDETAQFNAQDIGGVDDNFFKMLEIPIIQGSFFTERNDSCSQIMIEEKMVGKLQKVFHWKDGVIGKRIEYSGDGKVYSICGVFRNIQIGSLTGQDSDLKSLPALVFYEDKVAPYMLVKFKEMTDDTLEKLQKKVQAMYPNNLVNVYSYQSELELQYASQLHFRNGILVAGIITMIIALFGLVGYTSDEVNRRRKEIAIRKVNGAKVKDILRIFLKDIMKIALPCIIVGDLGAWLIARQWLMSFSEKITLTPLLFIGVTIILLVIIGLSVIINCYKVANSNPVKYLKDE
;
A
#
# COMPACT_ATOMS: atom_id res chain seq x y z
N MET A 1 39.18 22.79 -13.60
CA MET A 1 39.82 21.74 -12.79
C MET A 1 40.34 22.26 -11.46
N ASN A 2 41.10 23.34 -11.38
CA ASN A 2 41.65 23.87 -10.13
C ASN A 2 40.62 24.25 -9.05
N HIS A 3 39.43 24.73 -9.40
CA HIS A 3 38.38 25.10 -8.45
C HIS A 3 37.77 23.86 -7.76
N ILE A 4 37.61 22.74 -8.48
CA ILE A 4 37.09 21.50 -7.93
C ILE A 4 38.10 20.87 -6.96
N ILE A 5 39.38 20.83 -7.30
CA ILE A 5 40.45 20.34 -6.42
C ILE A 5 40.48 21.15 -5.12
N ASN A 6 40.36 22.48 -5.23
CA ASN A 6 40.32 23.37 -4.07
C ASN A 6 39.07 23.16 -3.23
N ALA A 7 37.94 22.86 -3.85
CA ALA A 7 36.71 22.52 -3.14
C ALA A 7 36.88 21.27 -2.27
N PHE A 8 37.49 20.20 -2.80
CA PHE A 8 37.82 18.99 -2.03
C PHE A 8 38.78 19.27 -0.85
N LYS A 9 39.83 20.08 -1.09
CA LYS A 9 40.77 20.47 -0.01
C LYS A 9 40.11 21.30 1.09
N ASN A 10 39.03 21.99 0.80
CA ASN A 10 38.29 22.82 1.76
C ASN A 10 37.24 22.02 2.59
N LEU A 11 36.92 20.79 2.22
CA LEU A 11 35.95 19.97 2.94
C LEU A 11 36.26 19.80 4.45
N PRO A 12 37.51 19.51 4.90
CA PRO A 12 37.83 19.30 6.31
C PRO A 12 38.01 20.59 7.11
N ARG A 13 37.83 21.77 6.54
CA ARG A 13 37.98 23.05 7.25
C ARG A 13 37.01 23.14 8.45
N ARG A 14 37.57 23.31 9.64
CA ARG A 14 36.82 23.50 10.89
C ARG A 14 35.98 24.79 10.83
N GLY A 15 34.76 24.73 11.34
CA GLY A 15 33.83 25.89 11.39
C GLY A 15 32.90 26.05 10.20
N GLN A 16 33.05 25.29 9.13
CA GLN A 16 32.17 25.34 7.95
C GLN A 16 31.02 24.33 8.00
N HIS A 17 30.99 23.44 8.97
CA HIS A 17 29.98 22.41 9.13
C HIS A 17 29.67 21.59 7.85
N ASN A 18 30.67 21.37 6.99
CA ASN A 18 30.52 20.73 5.69
C ASN A 18 29.94 19.31 5.81
N PHE A 19 30.36 18.54 6.82
CA PHE A 19 29.84 17.20 7.08
C PHE A 19 28.34 17.22 7.36
N VAL A 20 27.88 18.17 8.19
CA VAL A 20 26.43 18.32 8.52
C VAL A 20 25.63 18.68 7.29
N LYS A 21 26.15 19.60 6.44
CA LYS A 21 25.49 19.97 5.16
C LYS A 21 25.30 18.77 4.25
N ILE A 22 26.37 17.99 4.02
CA ILE A 22 26.36 16.82 3.15
C ILE A 22 25.44 15.75 3.72
N LEU A 23 25.50 15.50 5.02
CA LEU A 23 24.67 14.48 5.68
C LEU A 23 23.17 14.83 5.62
N CYS A 24 22.80 16.07 5.98
CA CYS A 24 21.42 16.53 5.89
C CYS A 24 20.85 16.41 4.46
N LEU A 25 21.66 16.83 3.48
CA LEU A 25 21.27 16.77 2.09
C LEU A 25 21.15 15.32 1.60
N ALA A 26 22.09 14.45 1.99
CA ALA A 26 22.09 13.04 1.64
C ALA A 26 20.86 12.30 2.20
N LEU A 27 20.53 12.54 3.48
CA LEU A 27 19.34 11.91 4.11
C LEU A 27 18.05 12.39 3.43
N GLY A 28 17.92 13.69 3.18
CA GLY A 28 16.74 14.21 2.50
C GLY A 28 16.60 13.71 1.07
N LEU A 29 17.71 13.68 0.31
CA LEU A 29 17.73 13.14 -1.05
C LEU A 29 17.42 11.64 -1.07
N ALA A 30 18.00 10.85 -0.17
CA ALA A 30 17.78 9.41 -0.13
C ALA A 30 16.30 9.08 0.00
N ILE A 31 15.63 9.65 1.01
CA ILE A 31 14.23 9.30 1.30
C ILE A 31 13.27 9.94 0.30
N SER A 32 13.46 11.23 -0.03
CA SER A 32 12.60 11.85 -1.03
C SER A 32 12.70 11.14 -2.38
N SER A 33 13.89 10.66 -2.77
CA SER A 33 14.05 9.88 -4.00
C SER A 33 13.31 8.55 -3.96
N VAL A 34 13.36 7.82 -2.85
CA VAL A 34 12.62 6.56 -2.68
C VAL A 34 11.12 6.80 -2.74
N ILE A 35 10.61 7.81 -2.01
CA ILE A 35 9.18 8.13 -2.01
C ILE A 35 8.72 8.59 -3.40
N ILE A 36 9.50 9.41 -4.10
CA ILE A 36 9.16 9.87 -5.47
C ILE A 36 9.17 8.70 -6.46
N ALA A 37 10.11 7.78 -6.31
CA ALA A 37 10.16 6.58 -7.13
C ALA A 37 8.94 5.67 -6.89
N GLU A 38 8.51 5.52 -5.64
CA GLU A 38 7.28 4.78 -5.28
C GLU A 38 6.04 5.46 -5.87
N ILE A 39 5.89 6.78 -5.70
CA ILE A 39 4.77 7.53 -6.30
C ILE A 39 4.73 7.35 -7.82
N TYR A 40 5.89 7.45 -8.49
CA TYR A 40 5.97 7.23 -9.93
C TYR A 40 5.56 5.81 -10.31
N PHE A 41 6.00 4.82 -9.56
CA PHE A 41 5.65 3.43 -9.76
C PHE A 41 4.13 3.21 -9.65
N GLU A 42 3.50 3.72 -8.59
CA GLU A 42 2.06 3.65 -8.36
C GLU A 42 1.24 4.41 -9.42
N GLN A 43 1.72 5.56 -9.88
CA GLN A 43 1.04 6.38 -10.88
C GLN A 43 1.21 5.88 -12.33
N THR A 44 2.17 5.02 -12.58
CA THR A 44 2.45 4.46 -13.91
C THR A 44 2.02 2.99 -14.04
N TYR A 45 1.10 2.56 -13.18
CA TYR A 45 0.57 1.20 -13.21
C TYR A 45 -0.05 0.91 -14.58
N ASP A 46 0.28 -0.23 -15.17
CA ASP A 46 -0.18 -0.70 -16.47
C ASP A 46 0.09 0.21 -17.70
N THR A 47 0.81 1.33 -17.53
CA THR A 47 1.19 2.20 -18.66
C THR A 47 2.32 1.63 -19.53
N TYR A 48 2.81 0.47 -19.16
CA TYR A 48 3.83 -0.27 -19.89
C TYR A 48 3.32 -0.77 -21.25
N PHE A 49 2.05 -1.14 -21.35
CA PHE A 49 1.49 -1.76 -22.54
C PHE A 49 1.34 -0.77 -23.71
N PRO A 50 1.74 -1.14 -24.94
CA PRO A 50 1.44 -0.33 -26.12
C PRO A 50 -0.07 -0.15 -26.29
N GLY A 51 -0.53 1.10 -26.34
CA GLY A 51 -1.95 1.42 -26.49
C GLY A 51 -2.78 1.32 -25.22
N TRP A 52 -2.15 1.36 -24.03
CA TRP A 52 -2.85 1.40 -22.75
C TRP A 52 -3.91 2.51 -22.66
N GLU A 53 -3.66 3.66 -23.30
CA GLU A 53 -4.59 4.80 -23.37
C GLU A 53 -5.93 4.47 -24.05
N ARG A 54 -5.95 3.40 -24.86
CA ARG A 54 -7.10 2.91 -25.62
C ARG A 54 -7.58 1.55 -25.16
N THR A 55 -6.97 1.01 -24.11
CA THR A 55 -7.33 -0.28 -23.51
C THR A 55 -8.14 -0.02 -22.26
N TYR A 56 -9.29 -0.65 -22.16
CA TYR A 56 -10.27 -0.45 -21.09
C TYR A 56 -10.60 -1.78 -20.43
N GLN A 57 -10.71 -1.78 -19.10
CA GLN A 57 -11.41 -2.82 -18.39
C GLN A 57 -12.90 -2.52 -18.42
N ILE A 58 -13.69 -3.55 -18.61
CA ILE A 58 -15.15 -3.47 -18.57
C ILE A 58 -15.57 -3.75 -17.15
N MET A 59 -16.28 -2.81 -16.54
CA MET A 59 -16.89 -2.92 -15.23
C MET A 59 -18.39 -3.14 -15.39
N GLU A 60 -18.95 -4.06 -14.66
CA GLU A 60 -20.41 -4.21 -14.64
C GLU A 60 -21.02 -3.29 -13.60
N VAL A 61 -22.09 -2.61 -13.97
CA VAL A 61 -22.80 -1.67 -13.11
C VAL A 61 -24.25 -2.12 -12.97
N GLY A 62 -24.53 -2.70 -11.82
CA GLY A 62 -25.88 -3.10 -11.45
C GLY A 62 -26.63 -1.98 -10.73
N HIS A 63 -27.89 -1.77 -11.06
CA HIS A 63 -28.82 -1.01 -10.23
C HIS A 63 -29.90 -1.97 -9.75
N ASN A 64 -29.99 -2.12 -8.45
CA ASN A 64 -31.02 -2.95 -7.83
C ASN A 64 -31.85 -2.09 -6.87
N LYS A 65 -33.14 -1.85 -7.20
CA LYS A 65 -34.08 -1.08 -6.37
C LYS A 65 -33.52 0.27 -5.85
N GLY A 66 -32.68 0.93 -6.68
CA GLY A 66 -32.07 2.23 -6.36
C GLY A 66 -30.69 2.20 -5.73
N GLU A 67 -30.18 1.03 -5.38
CA GLU A 67 -28.78 0.84 -5.01
C GLU A 67 -27.93 0.60 -6.26
N LYS A 68 -26.80 1.30 -6.37
CA LYS A 68 -25.85 1.15 -7.49
C LYS A 68 -24.69 0.28 -7.03
N LEU A 69 -24.51 -0.85 -7.70
CA LEU A 69 -23.44 -1.81 -7.42
C LEU A 69 -22.42 -1.79 -8.55
N TYR A 70 -21.15 -1.79 -8.22
CA TYR A 70 -20.04 -1.88 -9.16
C TYR A 70 -19.32 -3.21 -9.00
N PHE A 71 -19.14 -3.91 -10.11
CA PHE A 71 -18.39 -5.16 -10.18
C PHE A 71 -17.22 -4.98 -11.15
N ASP A 72 -16.03 -5.37 -10.74
CA ASP A 72 -14.82 -5.37 -11.57
C ASP A 72 -14.74 -6.58 -12.50
N GLN A 73 -15.69 -7.49 -12.39
CA GLN A 73 -15.86 -8.68 -13.19
C GLN A 73 -17.15 -8.59 -14.02
N THR A 74 -17.20 -9.37 -15.09
CA THR A 74 -18.34 -9.44 -16.00
C THR A 74 -18.67 -10.88 -16.36
N SER A 75 -19.84 -11.08 -16.95
CA SER A 75 -20.22 -12.35 -17.55
C SER A 75 -19.31 -12.71 -18.75
N GLY A 76 -19.19 -14.00 -19.04
CA GLY A 76 -18.20 -14.51 -20.00
C GLY A 76 -18.36 -14.02 -21.42
N ALA A 77 -19.56 -13.80 -21.92
CA ALA A 77 -19.79 -13.34 -23.29
C ALA A 77 -19.50 -11.86 -23.50
N THR A 78 -19.37 -11.05 -22.44
CA THR A 78 -19.37 -9.57 -22.50
C THR A 78 -18.28 -8.99 -23.39
N ALA A 79 -17.00 -9.31 -23.18
CA ALA A 79 -15.90 -8.71 -23.94
C ALA A 79 -15.97 -9.03 -25.46
N HIS A 80 -16.19 -10.29 -25.76
CA HIS A 80 -16.29 -10.76 -27.16
C HIS A 80 -17.59 -10.28 -27.81
N GLY A 81 -18.69 -10.21 -27.06
CA GLY A 81 -19.94 -9.67 -27.54
C GLY A 81 -19.81 -8.19 -27.95
N ILE A 82 -19.21 -7.37 -27.09
CA ILE A 82 -18.97 -5.96 -27.43
C ILE A 82 -18.07 -5.85 -28.67
N ALA A 83 -17.04 -6.66 -28.81
CA ALA A 83 -16.18 -6.66 -30.00
C ALA A 83 -16.91 -7.13 -31.28
N GLN A 84 -17.89 -8.01 -31.14
CA GLN A 84 -18.71 -8.46 -32.29
C GLN A 84 -19.67 -7.38 -32.76
N TYR A 85 -20.28 -6.61 -31.86
CA TYR A 85 -21.24 -5.57 -32.17
C TYR A 85 -20.59 -4.24 -32.57
N ALA A 86 -19.42 -3.91 -32.00
CA ALA A 86 -18.75 -2.62 -32.16
C ALA A 86 -17.50 -2.73 -33.02
N PRO A 87 -17.57 -2.34 -34.32
CA PRO A 87 -16.44 -2.42 -35.26
C PRO A 87 -15.23 -1.56 -34.86
N ILE A 88 -15.42 -0.63 -33.92
CA ILE A 88 -14.36 0.22 -33.38
C ILE A 88 -13.50 -0.51 -32.35
N VAL A 89 -13.86 -1.73 -31.91
CA VAL A 89 -13.07 -2.55 -31.02
C VAL A 89 -12.05 -3.33 -31.85
N GLU A 90 -10.77 -3.00 -31.64
CA GLU A 90 -9.62 -3.62 -32.31
C GLU A 90 -9.30 -5.02 -31.78
N ALA A 91 -9.42 -5.19 -30.47
CA ALA A 91 -9.15 -6.46 -29.79
C ALA A 91 -9.94 -6.54 -28.47
N ALA A 92 -10.33 -7.75 -28.10
CA ALA A 92 -11.00 -8.03 -26.85
C ALA A 92 -10.45 -9.31 -26.23
N THR A 93 -10.41 -9.36 -24.90
CA THR A 93 -9.98 -10.56 -24.17
C THR A 93 -10.63 -10.57 -22.79
N ARG A 94 -10.63 -11.75 -22.18
CA ARG A 94 -11.07 -11.94 -20.82
C ARG A 94 -10.10 -12.87 -20.10
N VAL A 95 -10.04 -12.72 -18.80
CA VAL A 95 -9.21 -13.51 -17.90
C VAL A 95 -10.09 -14.03 -16.75
N ASN A 96 -9.92 -15.28 -16.41
CA ASN A 96 -10.52 -15.86 -15.21
C ASN A 96 -9.42 -16.34 -14.27
N TRP A 97 -9.50 -15.98 -13.03
CA TRP A 97 -8.56 -16.43 -12.01
C TRP A 97 -8.77 -17.93 -11.75
N LEU A 98 -7.73 -18.73 -11.93
CA LEU A 98 -7.83 -20.17 -11.75
C LEU A 98 -7.39 -20.57 -10.33
N LYS A 99 -6.14 -20.22 -9.95
CA LYS A 99 -5.59 -20.58 -8.65
C LYS A 99 -4.42 -19.69 -8.26
N SER A 100 -4.50 -19.09 -7.06
CA SER A 100 -3.37 -18.39 -6.44
C SER A 100 -2.37 -19.41 -5.88
N ASN A 101 -1.09 -19.11 -6.05
CA ASN A 101 0.04 -19.89 -5.53
C ASN A 101 -0.12 -21.40 -5.76
N ALA A 102 -0.58 -21.77 -6.99
CA ALA A 102 -0.80 -23.15 -7.36
C ALA A 102 0.51 -23.95 -7.27
N GLN A 103 0.44 -25.11 -6.62
CA GLN A 103 1.55 -26.04 -6.55
C GLN A 103 1.55 -26.90 -7.81
N CYS A 104 2.49 -26.62 -8.70
CA CYS A 104 2.63 -27.30 -9.97
C CYS A 104 3.73 -28.37 -9.86
N LYS A 105 3.37 -29.64 -10.03
CA LYS A 105 4.28 -30.78 -9.94
C LYS A 105 4.65 -31.28 -11.33
N LEU A 106 5.91 -31.16 -11.71
CA LEU A 106 6.46 -31.67 -12.95
C LEU A 106 6.61 -33.21 -12.91
N GLU A 107 6.74 -33.84 -14.06
CA GLU A 107 6.96 -35.29 -14.18
C GLU A 107 8.23 -35.76 -13.42
N ASN A 108 9.27 -34.95 -13.37
CA ASN A 108 10.51 -35.25 -12.62
C ASN A 108 10.37 -35.02 -11.09
N GLN A 109 9.14 -34.88 -10.56
CA GLN A 109 8.80 -34.62 -9.15
C GLN A 109 9.21 -33.23 -8.62
N GLN A 110 9.83 -32.36 -9.43
CA GLN A 110 10.10 -31.00 -9.05
C GLN A 110 8.79 -30.24 -8.88
N VAL A 111 8.67 -29.48 -7.80
CA VAL A 111 7.50 -28.63 -7.52
C VAL A 111 7.88 -27.16 -7.70
N PHE A 112 7.03 -26.40 -8.36
CA PHE A 112 7.11 -24.95 -8.41
C PHE A 112 5.76 -24.35 -8.07
N SER A 113 5.75 -23.16 -7.50
CA SER A 113 4.53 -22.41 -7.19
C SER A 113 4.35 -21.24 -8.15
N ALA A 114 3.13 -21.05 -8.65
CA ALA A 114 2.79 -19.94 -9.51
C ALA A 114 1.30 -19.61 -9.44
N ASP A 115 0.96 -18.35 -9.67
CA ASP A 115 -0.42 -17.98 -9.90
C ASP A 115 -0.84 -18.40 -11.30
N MET A 116 -1.99 -19.04 -11.38
CA MET A 116 -2.57 -19.56 -12.62
C MET A 116 -3.82 -18.81 -12.99
N VAL A 117 -3.91 -18.41 -14.25
CA VAL A 117 -5.10 -17.77 -14.83
C VAL A 117 -5.50 -18.44 -16.12
N LEU A 118 -6.80 -18.44 -16.43
CA LEU A 118 -7.33 -18.77 -17.74
C LEU A 118 -7.40 -17.52 -18.60
N ALA A 119 -6.92 -17.57 -19.83
CA ALA A 119 -7.01 -16.46 -20.77
C ALA A 119 -7.33 -16.93 -22.19
N ASP A 120 -7.96 -16.05 -22.97
CA ASP A 120 -8.26 -16.29 -24.38
C ASP A 120 -6.98 -16.29 -25.23
N SER A 121 -7.05 -16.91 -26.42
CA SER A 121 -5.92 -16.95 -27.37
C SER A 121 -5.48 -15.56 -27.86
N CYS A 122 -6.34 -14.54 -27.75
CA CYS A 122 -6.06 -13.14 -28.08
C CYS A 122 -5.56 -12.31 -26.90
N PHE A 123 -5.30 -12.92 -25.75
CA PHE A 123 -4.83 -12.18 -24.54
C PHE A 123 -3.58 -11.35 -24.82
N PHE A 124 -2.59 -11.91 -25.50
CA PHE A 124 -1.36 -11.20 -25.85
C PHE A 124 -1.52 -10.23 -27.05
N ASP A 125 -2.64 -10.25 -27.74
CA ASP A 125 -2.98 -9.21 -28.72
C ASP A 125 -3.42 -7.94 -28.01
N VAL A 126 -4.12 -8.04 -26.86
CA VAL A 126 -4.52 -6.92 -26.01
C VAL A 126 -3.37 -6.47 -25.10
N PHE A 127 -2.62 -7.42 -24.53
CA PHE A 127 -1.50 -7.19 -23.60
C PHE A 127 -0.18 -7.72 -24.17
N PRO A 128 0.42 -7.02 -25.16
CA PRO A 128 1.60 -7.52 -25.85
C PRO A 128 2.77 -7.77 -24.89
N GLN A 129 3.32 -8.97 -24.94
CA GLN A 129 4.55 -9.37 -24.26
C GLN A 129 5.49 -10.05 -25.23
N ARG A 130 6.77 -9.99 -24.94
CA ARG A 130 7.76 -10.73 -25.72
C ARG A 130 7.61 -12.22 -25.44
N ILE A 131 7.40 -13.00 -26.49
CA ILE A 131 7.40 -14.47 -26.39
C ILE A 131 8.81 -14.96 -26.72
N PHE A 132 9.46 -15.58 -25.73
CA PHE A 132 10.82 -16.11 -25.90
C PHE A 132 10.83 -17.45 -26.62
N MET A 133 9.83 -18.30 -26.34
CA MET A 133 9.71 -19.64 -26.90
C MET A 133 8.24 -19.97 -27.14
N GLY A 134 7.95 -20.70 -28.21
CA GLY A 134 6.59 -21.11 -28.59
C GLY A 134 5.79 -20.03 -29.31
N ASN A 135 4.49 -20.29 -29.50
CA ASN A 135 3.53 -19.37 -30.09
C ASN A 135 2.35 -19.17 -29.13
N ALA A 136 2.13 -17.95 -28.69
CA ALA A 136 1.12 -17.67 -27.67
C ALA A 136 -0.29 -17.99 -28.15
N LYS A 137 -0.67 -17.55 -29.36
CA LYS A 137 -2.01 -17.71 -29.94
C LYS A 137 -2.32 -19.20 -30.17
N GLU A 138 -1.36 -19.94 -30.73
CA GLU A 138 -1.51 -21.37 -30.96
C GLU A 138 -1.60 -22.12 -29.63
N THR A 139 -0.76 -21.81 -28.65
CA THR A 139 -0.76 -22.44 -27.31
C THR A 139 -2.08 -22.21 -26.60
N LEU A 140 -2.58 -20.98 -26.55
CA LEU A 140 -3.82 -20.64 -25.84
C LEU A 140 -5.10 -21.01 -26.61
N SER A 141 -5.01 -21.49 -27.87
CA SER A 141 -6.15 -22.09 -28.58
C SER A 141 -6.40 -23.57 -28.23
N ARG A 142 -5.41 -24.24 -27.62
CA ARG A 142 -5.47 -25.68 -27.30
C ARG A 142 -5.81 -25.88 -25.82
N PRO A 143 -6.81 -26.73 -25.47
CA PRO A 143 -7.13 -27.02 -24.09
C PRO A 143 -5.95 -27.70 -23.37
N LYS A 144 -5.77 -27.41 -22.07
CA LYS A 144 -4.68 -27.88 -21.20
C LYS A 144 -3.27 -27.39 -21.57
N TYR A 145 -3.14 -26.52 -22.57
CA TYR A 145 -1.88 -25.86 -22.87
C TYR A 145 -1.79 -24.54 -22.12
N CYS A 146 -0.55 -24.18 -21.77
CA CYS A 146 -0.27 -22.92 -21.05
C CYS A 146 1.05 -22.29 -21.49
N LEU A 147 1.16 -20.99 -21.25
CA LEU A 147 2.43 -20.27 -21.27
C LEU A 147 2.88 -20.02 -19.83
N VAL A 148 4.20 -20.07 -19.61
CA VAL A 148 4.79 -19.73 -18.32
C VAL A 148 5.60 -18.43 -18.43
N SER A 149 5.62 -17.64 -17.37
CA SER A 149 6.45 -16.43 -17.35
C SER A 149 7.94 -16.77 -17.27
N SER A 150 8.80 -15.85 -17.73
CA SER A 150 10.26 -16.00 -17.64
C SER A 150 10.71 -16.28 -16.19
N ARG A 151 10.08 -15.61 -15.20
CA ARG A 151 10.34 -15.86 -13.76
C ARG A 151 10.04 -17.29 -13.34
N VAL A 152 8.99 -17.88 -13.85
CA VAL A 152 8.62 -19.29 -13.57
C VAL A 152 9.55 -20.23 -14.33
N ALA A 153 9.85 -19.91 -15.58
CA ALA A 153 10.77 -20.72 -16.40
C ALA A 153 12.18 -20.80 -15.77
N GLU A 154 12.68 -19.69 -15.22
CA GLU A 154 13.96 -19.66 -14.49
C GLU A 154 13.96 -20.57 -13.25
N ARG A 155 12.84 -20.61 -12.50
CA ARG A 155 12.71 -21.52 -11.33
C ARG A 155 12.66 -22.99 -11.72
N ILE A 156 12.02 -23.30 -12.85
CA ILE A 156 11.94 -24.68 -13.37
C ILE A 156 13.32 -25.13 -13.91
N GLY A 157 14.02 -24.23 -14.58
CA GLY A 157 15.34 -24.47 -15.18
C GLY A 157 15.31 -25.29 -16.46
N GLY A 158 16.35 -25.12 -17.30
CA GLY A 158 16.50 -25.82 -18.57
C GLY A 158 15.43 -25.48 -19.62
N ASN A 159 15.27 -26.35 -20.62
CA ASN A 159 14.18 -26.21 -21.60
C ASN A 159 12.85 -26.60 -20.96
N VAL A 160 11.92 -25.63 -20.87
CA VAL A 160 10.62 -25.83 -20.22
C VAL A 160 9.50 -26.17 -21.22
N VAL A 161 9.65 -25.80 -22.49
CA VAL A 161 8.62 -26.07 -23.52
C VAL A 161 8.49 -27.58 -23.77
N GLY A 162 7.26 -28.06 -23.79
CA GLY A 162 6.93 -29.47 -23.91
C GLY A 162 6.88 -30.24 -22.57
N LYS A 163 7.33 -29.64 -21.45
CA LYS A 163 7.18 -30.27 -20.14
C LYS A 163 5.72 -30.31 -19.71
N HIS A 164 5.37 -31.34 -18.96
CA HIS A 164 4.04 -31.55 -18.40
C HIS A 164 4.08 -31.37 -16.88
N PHE A 165 3.00 -30.84 -16.35
CA PHE A 165 2.81 -30.71 -14.89
C PHE A 165 1.36 -30.98 -14.50
N SER A 166 1.17 -31.44 -13.28
CA SER A 166 -0.14 -31.59 -12.64
C SER A 166 -0.29 -30.60 -11.48
N VAL A 167 -1.52 -30.27 -11.16
CA VAL A 167 -1.90 -29.43 -10.01
C VAL A 167 -2.84 -30.24 -9.13
N PRO A 168 -2.56 -30.42 -7.83
CA PRO A 168 -3.40 -31.24 -6.93
C PRO A 168 -4.87 -30.81 -6.89
N ASN A 169 -5.13 -29.50 -7.04
CA ASN A 169 -6.49 -28.96 -7.07
C ASN A 169 -7.33 -29.40 -8.30
N TYR A 170 -6.68 -29.92 -9.34
CA TYR A 170 -7.31 -30.37 -10.58
C TYR A 170 -6.88 -31.80 -10.90
N PRO A 171 -7.36 -32.81 -10.13
CA PRO A 171 -6.94 -34.18 -10.26
C PRO A 171 -7.29 -34.72 -11.65
N GLY A 172 -6.35 -35.47 -12.26
CA GLY A 172 -6.51 -36.01 -13.60
C GLY A 172 -6.27 -35.06 -14.77
N ILE A 173 -5.98 -33.75 -14.49
CA ILE A 173 -5.64 -32.78 -15.53
C ILE A 173 -4.11 -32.62 -15.59
N ILE A 174 -3.55 -32.86 -16.77
CA ILE A 174 -2.14 -32.64 -17.07
C ILE A 174 -2.05 -31.41 -17.96
N PHE A 175 -1.31 -30.39 -17.48
CA PHE A 175 -1.03 -29.16 -18.23
C PHE A 175 0.28 -29.30 -19.02
N THR A 176 0.31 -28.78 -20.24
CA THR A 176 1.49 -28.78 -21.11
C THR A 176 2.01 -27.36 -21.31
N ILE A 177 3.28 -27.15 -21.06
CA ILE A 177 3.93 -25.85 -21.31
C ILE A 177 4.21 -25.72 -22.82
N GLY A 178 3.48 -24.85 -23.50
CA GLY A 178 3.60 -24.60 -24.93
C GLY A 178 4.49 -23.41 -25.28
N GLY A 179 4.90 -22.59 -24.28
CA GLY A 179 5.77 -21.46 -24.53
C GLY A 179 6.15 -20.70 -23.26
N VAL A 180 7.02 -19.71 -23.46
CA VAL A 180 7.53 -18.81 -22.40
C VAL A 180 7.35 -17.37 -22.83
N PHE A 181 6.69 -16.58 -21.99
CA PHE A 181 6.54 -15.13 -22.18
C PHE A 181 7.38 -14.34 -21.19
N ASP A 182 7.75 -13.11 -21.55
CA ASP A 182 8.44 -12.20 -20.66
C ASP A 182 7.53 -11.82 -19.48
N ALA A 183 8.05 -11.91 -18.26
CA ALA A 183 7.25 -11.65 -17.06
C ALA A 183 6.77 -10.20 -17.06
N PHE A 184 5.51 -10.00 -16.70
CA PHE A 184 4.94 -8.67 -16.57
C PHE A 184 5.75 -7.81 -15.58
N PRO A 185 5.87 -6.50 -15.84
CA PRO A 185 6.53 -5.57 -14.91
C PRO A 185 5.89 -5.60 -13.54
N TRP A 186 6.63 -5.15 -12.53
CA TRP A 186 6.13 -5.08 -11.16
C TRP A 186 4.96 -4.11 -10.98
N ASN A 187 4.88 -3.05 -11.80
CA ASN A 187 3.78 -2.08 -11.85
C ASN A 187 2.71 -2.49 -12.88
N SER A 188 2.28 -3.73 -12.83
CA SER A 188 1.21 -4.24 -13.67
C SER A 188 0.22 -5.07 -12.85
N THR A 189 -1.06 -4.94 -13.15
CA THR A 189 -2.15 -5.79 -12.64
C THR A 189 -1.87 -7.27 -12.88
N PHE A 190 -1.11 -7.58 -13.93
CA PHE A 190 -0.78 -8.95 -14.33
C PHE A 190 0.57 -9.46 -13.79
N THR A 191 1.22 -8.70 -12.88
CA THR A 191 2.58 -9.02 -12.40
C THR A 191 2.70 -10.39 -11.75
N SER A 192 1.62 -10.88 -11.12
CA SER A 192 1.56 -12.18 -10.46
C SER A 192 1.32 -13.34 -11.43
N TYR A 193 0.85 -13.09 -12.66
CA TYR A 193 0.53 -14.14 -13.61
C TYR A 193 1.76 -14.95 -13.98
N GLY A 194 1.92 -16.08 -13.29
CA GLY A 194 3.04 -17.01 -13.50
C GLY A 194 2.77 -18.01 -14.61
N VAL A 195 1.51 -18.48 -14.71
CA VAL A 195 1.05 -19.46 -15.69
C VAL A 195 -0.25 -18.98 -16.31
N VAL A 196 -0.24 -18.75 -17.60
CA VAL A 196 -1.43 -18.37 -18.39
C VAL A 196 -1.92 -19.61 -19.15
N VAL A 197 -3.04 -20.15 -18.72
CA VAL A 197 -3.67 -21.37 -19.27
C VAL A 197 -4.71 -20.98 -20.30
N SER A 198 -4.85 -21.79 -21.33
CA SER A 198 -5.89 -21.62 -22.35
C SER A 198 -7.29 -21.58 -21.74
N MET A 199 -8.10 -20.57 -22.09
CA MET A 199 -9.52 -20.46 -21.70
C MET A 199 -10.34 -21.68 -22.13
N SER A 200 -9.95 -22.36 -23.20
CA SER A 200 -10.61 -23.60 -23.66
C SER A 200 -10.52 -24.75 -22.66
N THR A 201 -9.70 -24.64 -21.63
CA THR A 201 -9.58 -25.62 -20.52
C THR A 201 -10.70 -25.45 -19.48
N MET A 202 -11.43 -24.35 -19.48
CA MET A 202 -12.42 -24.00 -18.44
C MET A 202 -13.40 -25.14 -18.13
N PRO A 203 -14.04 -25.82 -19.11
CA PRO A 203 -15.00 -26.91 -18.84
C PRO A 203 -14.39 -28.12 -18.12
N GLN A 204 -13.06 -28.21 -18.04
CA GLN A 204 -12.35 -29.32 -17.41
C GLN A 204 -11.90 -28.98 -15.99
N VAL A 205 -11.68 -27.68 -15.69
CA VAL A 205 -11.19 -27.20 -14.39
C VAL A 205 -12.28 -26.57 -13.54
N ARG A 206 -13.43 -26.26 -14.11
CA ARG A 206 -14.63 -25.74 -13.45
C ARG A 206 -15.77 -26.74 -13.59
N THR A 207 -16.72 -26.72 -12.68
CA THR A 207 -17.93 -27.54 -12.71
C THR A 207 -18.97 -27.06 -13.73
N PHE A 208 -18.76 -25.86 -14.27
CA PHE A 208 -19.65 -25.20 -15.24
C PHE A 208 -18.82 -24.45 -16.29
N ASP A 209 -19.43 -24.20 -17.44
CA ASP A 209 -18.80 -23.44 -18.53
C ASP A 209 -19.51 -22.10 -18.73
N ALA A 210 -18.99 -21.07 -18.06
CA ALA A 210 -19.55 -19.71 -18.10
C ALA A 210 -19.05 -18.86 -19.29
N ARG A 211 -18.26 -19.44 -20.22
CA ARG A 211 -17.63 -18.66 -21.30
C ARG A 211 -18.61 -17.95 -22.24
N ASN A 212 -19.82 -18.46 -22.37
CA ASN A 212 -20.84 -17.94 -23.27
C ASN A 212 -22.05 -17.33 -22.52
N ASP A 213 -21.98 -17.24 -21.20
CA ASP A 213 -23.05 -16.65 -20.41
C ASP A 213 -23.07 -15.13 -20.61
N TRP A 214 -24.26 -14.60 -20.87
CA TRP A 214 -24.49 -13.17 -21.06
C TRP A 214 -24.85 -12.45 -19.76
N ILE A 215 -25.40 -13.15 -18.80
CA ILE A 215 -25.81 -12.65 -17.47
C ILE A 215 -25.52 -13.75 -16.45
N GLY A 216 -25.07 -13.34 -15.29
CA GLY A 216 -24.64 -14.24 -14.23
C GLY A 216 -23.28 -14.85 -14.48
N SER A 217 -22.75 -15.56 -13.53
CA SER A 217 -21.38 -16.07 -13.55
C SER A 217 -20.34 -14.97 -13.85
N ASP A 218 -20.45 -13.84 -13.14
CA ASP A 218 -19.60 -12.66 -13.31
C ASP A 218 -18.23 -12.89 -12.68
N ILE A 219 -17.43 -13.74 -13.33
CA ILE A 219 -16.13 -14.22 -12.84
C ILE A 219 -14.96 -13.84 -13.76
N PHE A 220 -15.22 -13.04 -14.80
CA PHE A 220 -14.21 -12.69 -15.79
C PHE A 220 -13.79 -11.22 -15.67
N ASN A 221 -12.50 -10.95 -15.57
CA ASN A 221 -11.98 -9.64 -15.85
C ASN A 221 -11.90 -9.47 -17.37
N SER A 222 -12.70 -8.58 -17.90
CA SER A 222 -12.91 -8.37 -19.34
C SER A 222 -12.25 -7.10 -19.82
N TYR A 223 -11.54 -7.16 -20.94
CA TYR A 223 -10.79 -6.04 -21.49
C TYR A 223 -11.07 -5.87 -22.98
N ILE A 224 -11.11 -4.60 -23.41
CA ILE A 224 -11.20 -4.24 -24.82
C ILE A 224 -10.15 -3.18 -25.17
N ARG A 225 -9.69 -3.22 -26.42
CA ARG A 225 -8.87 -2.13 -26.99
C ARG A 225 -9.61 -1.51 -28.17
N ILE A 226 -9.78 -0.19 -28.11
CA ILE A 226 -10.47 0.59 -29.14
C ILE A 226 -9.46 1.00 -30.22
N ALA A 227 -9.90 1.03 -31.48
CA ALA A 227 -9.11 1.45 -32.61
C ALA A 227 -8.69 2.94 -32.50
N LYS A 228 -7.56 3.28 -33.10
CA LYS A 228 -7.04 4.66 -33.06
C LYS A 228 -8.04 5.64 -33.69
N GLY A 229 -8.24 6.76 -32.99
CA GLY A 229 -9.14 7.83 -33.46
C GLY A 229 -10.59 7.71 -33.00
N HIS A 230 -10.95 6.66 -32.30
CA HIS A 230 -12.26 6.46 -31.67
C HIS A 230 -12.21 6.65 -30.14
N GLY A 231 -13.33 7.05 -29.57
CA GLY A 231 -13.51 7.25 -28.14
C GLY A 231 -14.47 6.23 -27.52
N VAL A 232 -14.32 5.98 -26.23
CA VAL A 232 -15.15 5.02 -25.48
C VAL A 232 -16.65 5.37 -25.49
N GLY A 233 -17.00 6.66 -25.58
CA GLY A 233 -18.38 7.11 -25.69
C GLY A 233 -19.12 6.61 -26.93
N GLU A 234 -18.40 6.24 -28.01
CA GLU A 234 -18.97 5.68 -29.22
C GLU A 234 -19.45 4.22 -29.06
N LEU A 235 -19.06 3.54 -27.97
CA LEU A 235 -19.48 2.17 -27.68
C LEU A 235 -20.94 2.06 -27.29
N LYS A 236 -21.51 3.11 -26.71
CA LYS A 236 -22.86 3.07 -26.12
C LYS A 236 -23.94 2.48 -27.02
N PRO A 237 -24.12 2.94 -28.28
CA PRO A 237 -25.18 2.40 -29.14
C PRO A 237 -24.99 0.92 -29.46
N TYR A 238 -23.75 0.45 -29.57
CA TYR A 238 -23.43 -0.96 -29.82
C TYR A 238 -23.70 -1.83 -28.61
N VAL A 239 -23.32 -1.36 -27.40
CA VAL A 239 -23.58 -2.03 -26.14
C VAL A 239 -25.08 -2.10 -25.85
N ASP A 240 -25.83 -1.01 -26.08
CA ASP A 240 -27.29 -0.99 -25.93
C ASP A 240 -27.98 -2.00 -26.87
N LYS A 241 -27.51 -2.11 -28.10
CA LYS A 241 -28.02 -3.11 -29.05
C LYS A 241 -27.70 -4.53 -28.60
N MET A 242 -26.45 -4.80 -28.18
CA MET A 242 -26.02 -6.10 -27.66
C MET A 242 -26.91 -6.53 -26.49
N ARG A 243 -27.15 -5.61 -25.52
CA ARG A 243 -28.01 -5.88 -24.37
C ARG A 243 -29.46 -6.18 -24.82
N GLN A 244 -30.02 -5.43 -25.77
CA GLN A 244 -31.36 -5.69 -26.28
C GLN A 244 -31.51 -7.06 -26.95
N ASP A 245 -30.45 -7.55 -27.61
CA ASP A 245 -30.47 -8.82 -28.33
C ASP A 245 -30.26 -10.02 -27.43
N HIS A 246 -29.52 -9.87 -26.29
CA HIS A 246 -29.08 -10.99 -25.48
C HIS A 246 -29.61 -10.97 -24.05
N PHE A 247 -30.06 -9.82 -23.52
CA PHE A 247 -30.53 -9.73 -22.15
C PHE A 247 -32.03 -9.89 -22.05
N PRO A 248 -32.53 -10.56 -21.01
CA PRO A 248 -33.95 -10.64 -20.71
C PRO A 248 -34.47 -9.32 -20.13
N MET A 249 -34.47 -8.26 -20.94
CA MET A 249 -34.75 -6.88 -20.54
C MET A 249 -36.10 -6.71 -19.83
N LYS A 250 -37.09 -7.54 -20.16
CA LYS A 250 -38.42 -7.49 -19.54
C LYS A 250 -38.36 -8.01 -18.10
N GLU A 251 -37.71 -9.15 -17.89
CA GLU A 251 -37.54 -9.78 -16.59
C GLU A 251 -36.70 -8.93 -15.68
N LEU A 252 -35.55 -8.40 -16.15
CA LEU A 252 -34.69 -7.48 -15.41
C LEU A 252 -35.47 -6.25 -14.94
N LYS A 253 -36.25 -5.64 -15.84
CA LYS A 253 -37.08 -4.47 -15.51
C LYS A 253 -38.18 -4.80 -14.49
N GLN A 254 -38.79 -5.99 -14.58
CA GLN A 254 -39.79 -6.46 -13.60
C GLN A 254 -39.14 -6.72 -12.24
N ALA A 255 -37.92 -7.24 -12.21
CA ALA A 255 -37.14 -7.41 -11.00
C ALA A 255 -36.59 -6.10 -10.41
N GLY A 256 -36.77 -4.97 -11.11
CA GLY A 256 -36.19 -3.68 -10.71
C GLY A 256 -34.68 -3.63 -10.83
N MET A 257 -34.13 -4.49 -11.68
CA MET A 257 -32.69 -4.57 -11.94
C MET A 257 -32.36 -3.91 -13.28
N GLU A 258 -31.27 -3.16 -13.30
CA GLU A 258 -30.67 -2.63 -14.52
C GLU A 258 -29.19 -2.94 -14.51
N LEU A 259 -28.71 -3.64 -15.55
CA LEU A 259 -27.31 -3.96 -15.75
C LEU A 259 -26.74 -3.08 -16.85
N ASN A 260 -25.71 -2.35 -16.56
CA ASN A 260 -24.97 -1.50 -17.48
C ASN A 260 -23.47 -1.82 -17.43
N TYR A 261 -22.71 -1.25 -18.35
CA TYR A 261 -21.26 -1.37 -18.34
C TYR A 261 -20.60 0.00 -18.28
N ASP A 262 -19.56 0.09 -17.49
CA ASP A 262 -18.63 1.20 -17.46
C ASP A 262 -17.27 0.76 -18.00
N PHE A 263 -16.52 1.69 -18.58
CA PHE A 263 -15.25 1.39 -19.24
C PHE A 263 -14.16 2.23 -18.60
N VAL A 264 -13.26 1.57 -17.91
CA VAL A 264 -12.18 2.20 -17.16
C VAL A 264 -10.88 2.03 -17.91
N VAL A 265 -10.18 3.12 -18.19
CA VAL A 265 -8.85 3.07 -18.83
C VAL A 265 -7.92 2.20 -17.99
N LEU A 266 -7.14 1.34 -18.63
CA LEU A 266 -6.29 0.35 -17.97
C LEU A 266 -5.39 0.95 -16.88
N SER A 267 -4.79 2.10 -17.13
CA SER A 267 -3.94 2.81 -16.14
C SER A 267 -4.70 3.36 -14.94
N GLU A 268 -6.02 3.53 -15.06
CA GLU A 268 -6.85 4.05 -13.97
C GLU A 268 -7.46 2.94 -13.13
N VAL A 269 -7.49 1.70 -13.59
CA VAL A 269 -8.06 0.57 -12.86
C VAL A 269 -7.47 0.46 -11.46
N TYR A 270 -6.15 0.44 -11.36
CA TYR A 270 -5.44 0.40 -10.10
C TYR A 270 -5.61 1.70 -9.30
N THR A 271 -5.49 2.84 -9.96
CA THR A 271 -5.53 4.15 -9.31
C THR A 271 -6.94 4.67 -9.03
N GLN A 272 -8.02 4.00 -9.50
CA GLN A 272 -9.39 4.36 -9.11
C GLN A 272 -9.65 4.24 -7.61
N ASN A 273 -8.94 3.36 -6.93
CA ASN A 273 -9.06 3.24 -5.49
C ASN A 273 -8.73 4.57 -4.81
N SER A 274 -9.73 5.17 -4.17
CA SER A 274 -9.61 6.47 -3.47
C SER A 274 -8.51 6.47 -2.43
N TYR A 275 -8.26 5.33 -1.80
CA TYR A 275 -7.19 5.13 -0.82
C TYR A 275 -5.81 5.30 -1.46
N ILE A 276 -5.56 4.68 -2.64
CA ILE A 276 -4.29 4.76 -3.37
C ILE A 276 -4.03 6.20 -3.84
N LYS A 277 -5.06 6.87 -4.39
CA LYS A 277 -4.96 8.29 -4.77
C LYS A 277 -4.57 9.17 -3.59
N MET A 278 -5.24 8.98 -2.46
CA MET A 278 -5.00 9.76 -1.24
C MET A 278 -3.60 9.51 -0.67
N MET A 279 -3.16 8.26 -0.61
CA MET A 279 -1.80 7.89 -0.20
C MET A 279 -0.75 8.57 -1.08
N GLY A 280 -0.92 8.50 -2.41
CA GLY A 280 -0.01 9.14 -3.36
C GLY A 280 0.13 10.65 -3.12
N TRP A 281 -0.97 11.35 -2.86
CA TRP A 281 -0.95 12.78 -2.52
C TRP A 281 -0.23 13.06 -1.21
N ILE A 282 -0.49 12.28 -0.16
CA ILE A 282 0.17 12.46 1.15
C ILE A 282 1.67 12.19 1.02
N LEU A 283 2.06 11.11 0.37
CA LEU A 283 3.48 10.78 0.11
C LEU A 283 4.15 11.86 -0.74
N GLY A 284 3.45 12.44 -1.73
CA GLY A 284 3.93 13.55 -2.55
C GLY A 284 4.23 14.80 -1.72
N ILE A 285 3.33 15.16 -0.83
CA ILE A 285 3.53 16.27 0.12
C ILE A 285 4.75 15.97 1.01
N ILE A 286 4.87 14.77 1.55
CA ILE A 286 5.98 14.36 2.42
C ILE A 286 7.31 14.43 1.67
N ALA A 287 7.38 13.91 0.44
CA ALA A 287 8.60 13.95 -0.39
C ALA A 287 9.04 15.39 -0.70
N PHE A 288 8.07 16.24 -1.10
CA PHE A 288 8.34 17.66 -1.35
C PHE A 288 8.87 18.37 -0.09
N VAL A 289 8.23 18.15 1.02
CA VAL A 289 8.58 18.73 2.31
C VAL A 289 9.97 18.29 2.78
N LEU A 290 10.31 17.01 2.67
CA LEU A 290 11.63 16.48 3.00
C LEU A 290 12.73 17.07 2.12
N LEU A 291 12.49 17.13 0.82
CA LEU A 291 13.43 17.73 -0.12
C LEU A 291 13.63 19.21 0.16
N PHE A 292 12.51 19.93 0.35
CA PHE A 292 12.53 21.38 0.64
C PHE A 292 13.28 21.68 1.96
N THR A 293 12.97 20.98 3.04
CA THR A 293 13.64 21.18 4.34
C THR A 293 15.13 20.86 4.27
N SER A 294 15.50 19.83 3.54
CA SER A 294 16.89 19.42 3.35
C SER A 294 17.69 20.49 2.58
N VAL A 295 17.13 20.99 1.48
CA VAL A 295 17.75 22.06 0.66
C VAL A 295 17.81 23.37 1.46
N MET A 296 16.74 23.72 2.17
CA MET A 296 16.73 24.95 2.99
C MET A 296 17.71 24.88 4.15
N ASN A 297 17.88 23.72 4.79
CA ASN A 297 18.89 23.54 5.84
C ASN A 297 20.31 23.66 5.28
N TYR A 298 20.56 23.08 4.10
CA TYR A 298 21.81 23.26 3.37
C TYR A 298 22.11 24.74 3.08
N LEU A 299 21.12 25.49 2.58
CA LEU A 299 21.23 26.93 2.33
C LEU A 299 21.46 27.72 3.63
N LEU A 300 20.71 27.40 4.71
CA LEU A 300 20.85 28.02 6.02
C LEU A 300 22.29 27.98 6.53
N ILE A 301 22.92 26.79 6.46
CA ILE A 301 24.29 26.61 6.94
C ILE A 301 25.29 27.35 6.04
N ILE A 302 25.08 27.37 4.70
CA ILE A 302 25.97 28.12 3.78
C ILE A 302 25.86 29.62 4.06
N ILE A 303 24.65 30.15 4.17
CA ILE A 303 24.42 31.57 4.37
C ILE A 303 24.82 31.98 5.79
N GLY A 304 24.67 31.10 6.82
CA GLY A 304 25.20 31.35 8.17
C GLY A 304 26.71 31.58 8.18
N ASN A 305 27.44 30.94 7.27
CA ASN A 305 28.88 31.10 7.12
C ASN A 305 29.29 32.35 6.30
N LEU A 306 28.31 33.16 5.81
CA LEU A 306 28.56 34.39 5.03
C LEU A 306 29.47 35.36 5.77
N MET A 307 29.29 35.53 7.09
CA MET A 307 30.07 36.47 7.88
C MET A 307 31.54 36.11 7.92
N THR A 308 31.89 34.86 8.06
CA THR A 308 33.29 34.38 8.12
C THR A 308 33.96 34.37 6.74
N ARG A 309 33.23 34.11 5.66
CA ARG A 309 33.73 33.98 4.30
C ARG A 309 33.68 35.27 3.50
N SER A 310 32.87 36.25 3.88
CA SER A 310 32.75 37.55 3.19
C SER A 310 34.10 38.26 3.15
N ARG A 311 34.90 38.23 4.22
CA ARG A 311 36.27 38.78 4.25
C ARG A 311 37.19 38.09 3.24
N GLU A 312 37.15 36.74 3.14
CA GLU A 312 37.96 36.01 2.14
C GLU A 312 37.56 36.41 0.74
N MET A 313 36.27 36.52 0.44
CA MET A 313 35.77 36.93 -0.88
C MET A 313 36.12 38.39 -1.20
N ALA A 314 36.02 39.29 -0.21
CA ALA A 314 36.41 40.68 -0.37
C ALA A 314 37.90 40.84 -0.67
N VAL A 315 38.79 40.11 -0.02
CA VAL A 315 40.22 40.06 -0.33
C VAL A 315 40.44 39.64 -1.79
N ARG A 316 39.75 38.58 -2.24
CA ARG A 316 39.87 38.12 -3.65
C ARG A 316 39.36 39.17 -4.65
N MET A 317 38.29 39.92 -4.31
CA MET A 317 37.80 41.03 -5.13
C MET A 317 38.83 42.18 -5.20
N CYS A 318 39.52 42.51 -4.08
CA CYS A 318 40.59 43.49 -4.05
C CYS A 318 41.78 43.09 -4.98
N TYR A 319 42.04 41.79 -5.13
CA TYR A 319 43.03 41.25 -6.05
C TYR A 319 42.50 41.05 -7.48
N GLY A 320 41.37 41.68 -7.85
CA GLY A 320 40.81 41.68 -9.21
C GLY A 320 39.93 40.51 -9.61
N ALA A 321 39.42 39.70 -8.63
CA ALA A 321 38.50 38.65 -8.95
C ALA A 321 37.13 39.23 -9.36
N ALA A 322 36.69 38.93 -10.61
CA ALA A 322 35.39 39.33 -11.11
C ALA A 322 34.24 38.55 -10.38
N PRO A 323 33.02 39.08 -10.29
CA PRO A 323 31.87 38.39 -9.72
C PRO A 323 31.63 36.97 -10.27
N LYS A 324 31.90 36.76 -11.58
CA LYS A 324 31.84 35.44 -12.24
C LYS A 324 32.78 34.43 -11.60
N ASN A 325 33.96 34.86 -11.17
CA ASN A 325 34.94 33.97 -10.53
C ASN A 325 34.46 33.50 -9.16
N ILE A 326 33.76 34.37 -8.41
CA ILE A 326 33.15 34.03 -7.11
C ILE A 326 32.03 33.05 -7.32
N HIS A 327 31.12 33.27 -8.29
CA HIS A 327 30.09 32.32 -8.66
C HIS A 327 30.67 30.93 -9.02
N SER A 328 31.75 30.90 -9.82
CA SER A 328 32.42 29.64 -10.22
C SER A 328 33.02 28.89 -9.04
N ILE A 329 33.61 29.58 -8.07
CA ILE A 329 34.15 28.97 -6.85
C ILE A 329 33.04 28.34 -6.01
N ILE A 330 31.97 29.09 -5.75
CA ILE A 330 30.84 28.64 -4.91
C ILE A 330 30.11 27.51 -5.62
N PHE A 331 29.87 27.60 -6.91
CA PHE A 331 29.26 26.55 -7.70
C PHE A 331 30.08 25.27 -7.70
N SER A 332 31.44 25.38 -7.80
CA SER A 332 32.33 24.22 -7.71
C SER A 332 32.30 23.57 -6.33
N GLU A 333 32.19 24.36 -5.26
CA GLU A 333 32.02 23.82 -3.90
C GLU A 333 30.64 23.12 -3.75
N ALA A 334 29.56 23.72 -4.28
CA ALA A 334 28.24 23.11 -4.28
C ALA A 334 28.23 21.82 -5.10
N LEU A 335 28.89 21.79 -6.26
CA LEU A 335 29.00 20.59 -7.09
C LEU A 335 29.66 19.43 -6.32
N VAL A 336 30.73 19.70 -5.60
CA VAL A 336 31.43 18.68 -4.79
C VAL A 336 30.53 18.22 -3.62
N GLN A 337 29.90 19.16 -2.90
CA GLN A 337 29.07 18.83 -1.73
C GLN A 337 27.80 18.07 -2.14
N VAL A 338 27.10 18.50 -3.19
CA VAL A 338 25.91 17.83 -3.71
C VAL A 338 26.29 16.48 -4.32
N GLY A 339 27.40 16.39 -5.07
CA GLY A 339 27.90 15.12 -5.60
C GLY A 339 28.20 14.10 -4.50
N LEU A 340 28.85 14.54 -3.41
CA LEU A 340 29.09 13.68 -2.24
C LEU A 340 27.77 13.31 -1.52
N ALA A 341 26.82 14.24 -1.44
CA ALA A 341 25.51 13.96 -0.86
C ALA A 341 24.72 12.92 -1.68
N VAL A 342 24.78 13.00 -3.00
CA VAL A 342 24.14 12.00 -3.90
C VAL A 342 24.81 10.63 -3.74
N LEU A 343 26.14 10.56 -3.71
CA LEU A 343 26.87 9.32 -3.47
C LEU A 343 26.51 8.71 -2.10
N LEU A 344 26.46 9.54 -1.08
CA LEU A 344 26.09 9.10 0.27
C LEU A 344 24.61 8.66 0.34
N ALA A 345 23.71 9.37 -0.35
CA ALA A 345 22.31 9.00 -0.48
C ALA A 345 22.14 7.63 -1.16
N THR A 346 22.85 7.42 -2.28
CA THR A 346 22.86 6.13 -2.97
C THR A 346 23.39 5.01 -2.07
N LEU A 347 24.46 5.29 -1.32
CA LEU A 347 25.01 4.34 -0.35
C LEU A 347 23.98 3.99 0.76
N PHE A 348 23.28 4.99 1.31
CA PHE A 348 22.23 4.75 2.31
C PHE A 348 21.09 3.89 1.75
N ILE A 349 20.61 4.19 0.54
CA ILE A 349 19.57 3.40 -0.13
C ILE A 349 20.04 1.96 -0.30
N PHE A 350 21.29 1.75 -0.73
CA PHE A 350 21.86 0.42 -0.93
C PHE A 350 22.04 -0.35 0.38
N LEU A 351 22.56 0.28 1.43
CA LEU A 351 22.73 -0.34 2.75
C LEU A 351 21.39 -0.71 3.40
N CYS A 352 20.37 0.13 3.21
CA CYS A 352 19.03 -0.09 3.75
C CYS A 352 18.12 -0.90 2.81
N LYS A 353 18.62 -1.44 1.70
CA LYS A 353 17.84 -2.15 0.68
C LYS A 353 16.91 -3.22 1.27
N GLY A 354 17.40 -4.04 2.21
CA GLY A 354 16.60 -5.08 2.88
C GLY A 354 15.43 -4.51 3.66
N THR A 355 15.69 -3.46 4.45
CA THR A 355 14.66 -2.78 5.23
C THR A 355 13.67 -2.05 4.31
N ILE A 356 14.17 -1.34 3.29
CA ILE A 356 13.33 -0.60 2.33
C ILE A 356 12.39 -1.55 1.58
N ARG A 357 12.87 -2.74 1.18
CA ARG A 357 12.05 -3.75 0.51
C ARG A 357 10.80 -4.15 1.31
N ASN A 358 10.88 -4.15 2.64
CA ASN A 358 9.75 -4.47 3.51
C ASN A 358 8.72 -3.33 3.62
N PHE A 359 9.03 -2.16 3.06
CA PHE A 359 8.18 -0.97 3.09
C PHE A 359 7.64 -0.56 1.73
N LEU A 360 8.08 -1.20 0.66
CA LEU A 360 7.76 -0.84 -0.72
C LEU A 360 7.00 -1.97 -1.41
N SER A 361 6.15 -1.58 -2.35
CA SER A 361 5.34 -2.49 -3.17
C SER A 361 6.18 -3.27 -4.19
N ALA A 362 7.41 -2.84 -4.47
CA ALA A 362 8.28 -3.46 -5.47
C ALA A 362 9.77 -3.49 -5.04
N PRO A 363 10.60 -4.32 -5.68
CA PRO A 363 12.04 -4.29 -5.48
C PRO A 363 12.62 -2.92 -5.84
N ILE A 364 13.60 -2.47 -5.04
CA ILE A 364 14.21 -1.14 -5.20
C ILE A 364 14.80 -0.91 -6.58
N GLU A 365 15.27 -1.98 -7.23
CA GLU A 365 15.78 -1.94 -8.59
C GLU A 365 14.70 -1.55 -9.60
N ALA A 366 13.48 -2.08 -9.44
CA ALA A 366 12.34 -1.75 -10.28
C ALA A 366 11.90 -0.29 -10.10
N LEU A 367 12.02 0.25 -8.88
CA LEU A 367 11.68 1.63 -8.58
C LEU A 367 12.72 2.62 -9.10
N MET A 368 14.01 2.33 -8.87
CA MET A 368 15.09 3.28 -9.15
C MET A 368 15.57 3.26 -10.61
N PHE A 369 15.37 2.15 -11.35
CA PHE A 369 15.80 1.98 -12.75
C PHE A 369 14.61 1.86 -13.72
N CYS A 370 13.53 2.59 -13.46
CA CYS A 370 12.37 2.68 -14.35
C CYS A 370 12.49 3.82 -15.37
N ARG A 371 11.51 3.92 -16.27
CA ARG A 371 11.44 5.05 -17.23
C ARG A 371 11.41 6.43 -16.56
N GLY A 372 10.97 6.51 -15.30
CA GLY A 372 10.89 7.73 -14.49
C GLY A 372 12.19 8.14 -13.81
N SER A 373 13.26 7.38 -13.89
CA SER A 373 14.55 7.67 -13.20
C SER A 373 15.14 9.03 -13.56
N TRP A 374 14.80 9.58 -14.73
CA TRP A 374 15.18 10.94 -15.12
C TRP A 374 14.66 12.01 -14.15
N ILE A 375 13.54 11.78 -13.47
CA ILE A 375 12.96 12.68 -12.46
C ILE A 375 13.94 12.82 -11.29
N LEU A 376 14.55 11.72 -10.85
CA LEU A 376 15.54 11.72 -9.77
C LEU A 376 16.80 12.51 -10.18
N VAL A 377 17.24 12.35 -11.43
CA VAL A 377 18.34 13.13 -12.00
C VAL A 377 17.99 14.62 -12.07
N ALA A 378 16.78 14.96 -12.50
CA ALA A 378 16.29 16.33 -12.55
C ALA A 378 16.24 16.98 -11.14
N ILE A 379 15.82 16.23 -10.12
CA ILE A 379 15.84 16.67 -8.72
C ILE A 379 17.27 16.97 -8.26
N CYS A 380 18.22 16.06 -8.51
CA CYS A 380 19.62 16.28 -8.15
C CYS A 380 20.20 17.51 -8.85
N LEU A 381 19.87 17.72 -10.12
CA LEU A 381 20.26 18.91 -10.88
C LEU A 381 19.64 20.19 -10.31
N PHE A 382 18.35 20.14 -9.98
CA PHE A 382 17.65 21.27 -9.34
C PHE A 382 18.30 21.65 -7.99
N VAL A 383 18.61 20.66 -7.15
CA VAL A 383 19.27 20.87 -5.86
C VAL A 383 20.66 21.48 -6.07
N LEU A 384 21.42 21.04 -7.08
CA LEU A 384 22.71 21.62 -7.43
C LEU A 384 22.59 23.06 -7.88
N LEU A 385 21.61 23.37 -8.73
CA LEU A 385 21.38 24.74 -9.22
C LEU A 385 21.01 25.67 -8.08
N VAL A 386 20.05 25.29 -7.25
CA VAL A 386 19.64 26.10 -6.09
C VAL A 386 20.78 26.24 -5.08
N GLY A 387 21.46 25.14 -4.75
CA GLY A 387 22.56 25.12 -3.77
C GLY A 387 23.81 25.85 -4.22
N GLY A 388 24.03 25.99 -5.52
CA GLY A 388 25.19 26.72 -6.09
C GLY A 388 24.89 28.17 -6.49
N LEU A 389 23.76 28.41 -7.19
CA LEU A 389 23.44 29.73 -7.72
C LEU A 389 22.96 30.71 -6.64
N VAL A 390 22.10 30.28 -5.72
CA VAL A 390 21.55 31.16 -4.68
C VAL A 390 22.64 31.69 -3.75
N PRO A 391 23.53 30.88 -3.16
CA PRO A 391 24.65 31.39 -2.39
C PRO A 391 25.62 32.22 -3.23
N GLY A 392 25.93 31.77 -4.45
CA GLY A 392 26.79 32.50 -5.37
C GLY A 392 26.31 33.92 -5.61
N TRP A 393 25.01 34.09 -5.89
CA TRP A 393 24.37 35.38 -6.08
C TRP A 393 24.41 36.24 -4.79
N LEU A 394 24.18 35.67 -3.62
CA LEU A 394 24.26 36.37 -2.34
C LEU A 394 25.68 36.89 -2.05
N TYR A 395 26.71 36.04 -2.23
CA TYR A 395 28.11 36.42 -1.99
C TYR A 395 28.60 37.51 -2.96
N SER A 396 28.16 37.47 -4.21
CA SER A 396 28.59 38.44 -5.23
C SER A 396 28.03 39.85 -4.99
N ARG A 397 26.98 40.00 -4.20
CA ARG A 397 26.31 41.28 -3.89
C ARG A 397 26.81 41.95 -2.62
N ILE A 398 27.73 41.35 -1.86
CA ILE A 398 28.26 41.96 -0.63
C ILE A 398 29.33 42.97 -1.04
N PRO A 399 29.13 44.29 -0.73
CA PRO A 399 30.14 45.32 -1.02
C PRO A 399 31.44 45.07 -0.24
N VAL A 400 32.59 45.22 -0.89
CA VAL A 400 33.92 44.98 -0.29
C VAL A 400 34.12 45.78 1.00
N ALA A 401 33.74 47.05 1.00
CA ALA A 401 33.85 47.93 2.17
C ALA A 401 33.07 47.45 3.38
N VAL A 402 31.86 46.86 3.14
CA VAL A 402 31.01 46.31 4.20
C VAL A 402 31.59 44.99 4.73
N ALA A 403 32.18 44.15 3.83
CA ALA A 403 32.80 42.89 4.23
C ALA A 403 34.02 43.12 5.17
N PHE A 404 34.80 44.15 4.98
CA PHE A 404 35.95 44.50 5.84
C PHE A 404 35.53 45.10 7.18
N ARG A 405 34.44 45.90 7.22
CA ARG A 405 33.92 46.49 8.45
C ARG A 405 33.15 45.50 9.36
N GLY A 406 33.10 44.24 8.96
CA GLY A 406 32.33 43.23 9.66
C GLY A 406 30.85 43.24 9.23
N TYR A 407 30.55 42.50 8.17
CA TYR A 407 29.17 42.38 7.69
C TYR A 407 28.28 41.83 8.81
N GLN A 408 27.38 42.69 9.32
CA GLN A 408 26.32 42.28 10.23
C GLN A 408 25.00 42.24 9.47
N GLU A 409 24.43 41.04 9.37
CA GLU A 409 23.13 40.88 8.75
C GLU A 409 22.03 41.50 9.62
N ASN A 410 21.42 42.56 9.14
CA ASN A 410 20.57 43.44 9.95
C ASN A 410 19.18 42.82 10.31
N ARG A 411 18.81 41.66 9.77
CA ARG A 411 17.53 41.01 10.07
C ARG A 411 17.57 39.48 9.83
N ASN A 412 17.63 38.69 10.92
CA ASN A 412 17.52 37.22 10.89
C ASN A 412 16.10 36.69 10.65
N ARG A 413 15.14 37.48 10.17
CA ARG A 413 13.73 37.08 10.03
C ARG A 413 13.55 35.88 9.11
N TRP A 414 14.32 35.80 8.02
CA TRP A 414 14.25 34.68 7.08
C TRP A 414 14.76 33.35 7.69
N LYS A 415 15.82 33.41 8.52
CA LYS A 415 16.32 32.23 9.25
C LYS A 415 15.28 31.70 10.22
N LEU A 416 14.60 32.64 10.93
CA LEU A 416 13.49 32.29 11.84
C LEU A 416 12.30 31.72 11.06
N ALA A 417 11.96 32.29 9.89
CA ALA A 417 10.90 31.80 9.04
C ALA A 417 11.18 30.36 8.55
N LEU A 418 12.40 30.06 8.13
CA LEU A 418 12.81 28.72 7.72
C LEU A 418 12.78 27.72 8.89
N LEU A 419 13.27 28.12 10.06
CA LEU A 419 13.20 27.30 11.27
C LEU A 419 11.74 27.06 11.68
N GLY A 420 10.90 28.11 11.64
CA GLY A 420 9.47 28.01 11.90
C GLY A 420 8.79 27.04 10.94
N PHE A 421 9.13 27.10 9.64
CA PHE A 421 8.63 26.16 8.65
C PHE A 421 9.01 24.71 8.97
N GLN A 422 10.26 24.46 9.42
CA GLN A 422 10.68 23.12 9.88
C GLN A 422 9.87 22.62 11.08
N PHE A 423 9.49 23.53 12.01
CA PHE A 423 8.63 23.17 13.14
C PHE A 423 7.19 22.89 12.72
N VAL A 424 6.63 23.64 11.75
CA VAL A 424 5.32 23.34 11.15
C VAL A 424 5.31 21.93 10.58
N ILE A 425 6.33 21.59 9.81
CA ILE A 425 6.46 20.28 9.19
C ILE A 425 6.62 19.18 10.21
N SER A 426 7.45 19.39 11.25
CA SER A 426 7.61 18.42 12.32
C SER A 426 6.28 18.17 13.03
N GLY A 427 5.52 19.22 13.36
CA GLY A 427 4.18 19.13 13.92
C GLY A 427 3.26 18.30 13.02
N LEU A 428 3.19 18.65 11.72
CA LEU A 428 2.37 17.94 10.73
C LEU A 428 2.70 16.45 10.65
N LEU A 429 3.98 16.11 10.48
CA LEU A 429 4.38 14.70 10.27
C LEU A 429 4.18 13.85 11.53
N PHE A 430 4.54 14.35 12.72
CA PHE A 430 4.37 13.57 13.95
C PHE A 430 2.91 13.47 14.38
N SER A 431 2.11 14.49 14.16
CA SER A 431 0.66 14.41 14.40
C SER A 431 -0.03 13.46 13.42
N LEU A 432 0.36 13.49 12.13
CA LEU A 432 -0.15 12.55 11.14
C LEU A 432 0.30 11.11 11.46
N LEU A 433 1.57 10.92 11.86
CA LEU A 433 2.09 9.63 12.32
C LEU A 433 1.28 9.06 13.48
N TYR A 434 0.93 9.92 14.45
CA TYR A 434 0.14 9.49 15.59
C TYR A 434 -1.26 9.02 15.15
N VAL A 435 -1.94 9.81 14.30
CA VAL A 435 -3.28 9.47 13.79
C VAL A 435 -3.24 8.16 12.99
N VAL A 436 -2.28 8.02 12.08
CA VAL A 436 -2.14 6.80 11.25
C VAL A 436 -1.80 5.59 12.12
N SER A 437 -0.96 5.76 13.14
CA SER A 437 -0.62 4.67 14.08
C SER A 437 -1.82 4.27 14.93
N ALA A 438 -2.61 5.22 15.40
CA ALA A 438 -3.81 4.96 16.19
C ALA A 438 -4.90 4.27 15.34
N GLN A 439 -5.08 4.69 14.07
CA GLN A 439 -6.01 4.04 13.14
C GLN A 439 -5.56 2.62 12.82
N TYR A 440 -4.28 2.40 12.54
CA TYR A 440 -3.74 1.07 12.32
C TYR A 440 -3.93 0.17 13.55
N HIS A 441 -3.68 0.69 14.74
CA HIS A 441 -3.90 -0.03 15.99
C HIS A 441 -5.38 -0.39 16.18
N LEU A 442 -6.29 0.53 15.84
CA LEU A 442 -7.74 0.25 15.84
C LEU A 442 -8.05 -0.93 14.91
N MET A 443 -7.58 -0.89 13.67
CA MET A 443 -7.89 -1.89 12.64
C MET A 443 -7.39 -3.30 13.01
N VAL A 444 -6.21 -3.39 13.62
CA VAL A 444 -5.61 -4.67 14.00
C VAL A 444 -6.15 -5.22 15.32
N ASN A 445 -6.56 -4.34 16.25
CA ASN A 445 -6.99 -4.75 17.61
C ASN A 445 -8.49 -4.57 17.88
N GLN A 446 -9.25 -4.13 16.90
CA GLN A 446 -10.71 -4.07 17.01
C GLN A 446 -11.27 -5.47 17.20
N ASN A 447 -12.29 -5.61 18.06
CA ASN A 447 -13.02 -6.85 18.18
C ASN A 447 -13.89 -7.07 16.92
N PRO A 448 -13.58 -8.06 16.07
CA PRO A 448 -14.32 -8.30 14.84
C PRO A 448 -15.68 -8.98 15.06
N GLY A 449 -16.13 -9.13 16.32
CA GLY A 449 -17.33 -9.88 16.70
C GLY A 449 -17.07 -11.38 16.93
N TYR A 450 -15.80 -11.80 16.82
CA TYR A 450 -15.36 -13.16 17.11
C TYR A 450 -13.96 -13.16 17.75
N SER A 451 -13.62 -14.27 18.44
CA SER A 451 -12.30 -14.47 19.05
C SER A 451 -11.41 -15.31 18.12
N TYR A 452 -10.20 -14.82 17.86
CA TYR A 452 -9.17 -15.54 17.12
C TYR A 452 -7.91 -15.80 17.94
N GLU A 453 -8.01 -15.59 19.26
CA GLU A 453 -6.87 -15.85 20.16
C GLU A 453 -6.44 -17.31 20.12
N ASN A 454 -5.14 -17.53 19.98
CA ASN A 454 -4.53 -18.85 19.88
C ASN A 454 -5.04 -19.70 18.70
N VAL A 455 -5.57 -19.07 17.65
CA VAL A 455 -6.05 -19.76 16.44
C VAL A 455 -5.01 -19.65 15.31
N ALA A 456 -4.64 -20.81 14.74
CA ALA A 456 -3.86 -20.89 13.52
C ALA A 456 -4.75 -21.29 12.34
N ILE A 457 -4.35 -20.87 11.15
CA ILE A 457 -5.00 -21.17 9.88
C ILE A 457 -4.11 -22.12 9.10
N LEU A 458 -4.71 -23.17 8.59
CA LEU A 458 -4.08 -24.16 7.73
C LEU A 458 -4.91 -24.33 6.47
N LYS A 459 -4.33 -24.02 5.31
CA LYS A 459 -4.98 -24.20 4.01
C LYS A 459 -4.59 -25.54 3.41
N VAL A 460 -5.54 -26.46 3.35
CA VAL A 460 -5.36 -27.87 2.92
C VAL A 460 -6.06 -28.18 1.59
N ASP A 461 -6.35 -27.17 0.82
CA ASP A 461 -7.06 -27.27 -0.45
C ASP A 461 -6.31 -28.09 -1.52
N ALA A 462 -4.98 -28.21 -1.38
CA ALA A 462 -4.15 -29.08 -2.23
C ALA A 462 -4.26 -30.57 -1.87
N LEU A 463 -4.93 -30.93 -0.76
CA LEU A 463 -5.16 -32.31 -0.35
C LEU A 463 -6.52 -32.80 -0.83
N ASP A 464 -6.59 -34.06 -1.23
CA ASP A 464 -7.85 -34.74 -1.48
C ASP A 464 -8.67 -34.91 -0.16
N ARG A 465 -9.95 -35.27 -0.29
CA ARG A 465 -10.86 -35.37 0.84
C ARG A 465 -10.36 -36.35 1.91
N GLU A 466 -9.86 -37.50 1.53
CA GLU A 466 -9.40 -38.52 2.46
C GLU A 466 -8.20 -38.04 3.27
N ARG A 467 -7.24 -37.40 2.59
CA ARG A 467 -6.07 -36.81 3.23
C ARG A 467 -6.43 -35.62 4.13
N ARG A 468 -7.45 -34.85 3.79
CA ARG A 468 -7.93 -33.78 4.68
C ARG A 468 -8.48 -34.36 5.99
N VAL A 469 -9.31 -35.42 5.91
CA VAL A 469 -9.83 -36.12 7.10
C VAL A 469 -8.68 -36.64 7.96
N GLN A 470 -7.71 -37.34 7.35
CA GLN A 470 -6.52 -37.84 8.05
C GLN A 470 -5.73 -36.71 8.70
N CYS A 471 -5.53 -35.60 8.01
CA CYS A 471 -4.83 -34.41 8.53
C CYS A 471 -5.54 -33.85 9.76
N LEU A 472 -6.85 -33.68 9.68
CA LEU A 472 -7.68 -33.17 10.77
C LEU A 472 -7.59 -34.06 12.01
N GLU A 473 -7.71 -35.38 11.87
CA GLU A 473 -7.61 -36.33 12.96
C GLU A 473 -6.21 -36.36 13.61
N GLU A 474 -5.15 -36.26 12.81
CA GLU A 474 -3.78 -36.22 13.34
C GLU A 474 -3.48 -34.91 14.08
N ILE A 475 -4.03 -33.78 13.61
CA ILE A 475 -3.92 -32.50 14.33
C ILE A 475 -4.69 -32.54 15.65
N ARG A 476 -5.90 -33.12 15.67
CA ARG A 476 -6.69 -33.29 16.92
C ARG A 476 -5.95 -34.07 18.02
N ARG A 477 -5.06 -35.01 17.65
CA ARG A 477 -4.25 -35.80 18.57
C ARG A 477 -3.05 -35.06 19.15
N MET A 478 -2.75 -33.88 18.69
CA MET A 478 -1.63 -33.09 19.20
C MET A 478 -1.95 -32.56 20.61
N PRO A 479 -1.04 -32.73 21.59
CA PRO A 479 -1.30 -32.37 22.99
C PRO A 479 -1.50 -30.86 23.21
N ASP A 480 -0.90 -30.05 22.36
CA ASP A 480 -0.96 -28.57 22.44
C ASP A 480 -2.25 -28.01 21.80
N VAL A 481 -2.99 -28.83 21.03
CA VAL A 481 -4.23 -28.45 20.34
C VAL A 481 -5.43 -28.65 21.27
N SER A 482 -6.28 -27.65 21.36
CA SER A 482 -7.53 -27.69 22.13
C SER A 482 -8.75 -28.02 21.27
N MET A 483 -8.78 -27.49 20.03
CA MET A 483 -9.91 -27.66 19.11
C MET A 483 -9.44 -27.55 17.66
N VAL A 484 -10.09 -28.27 16.75
CA VAL A 484 -9.92 -28.13 15.29
C VAL A 484 -11.28 -27.97 14.66
N SER A 485 -11.41 -27.06 13.71
CA SER A 485 -12.59 -26.80 12.92
C SER A 485 -12.23 -26.73 11.45
N SER A 486 -13.12 -27.14 10.56
CA SER A 486 -12.96 -26.97 9.13
C SER A 486 -14.03 -26.05 8.54
N THR A 487 -13.64 -25.23 7.56
CA THR A 487 -14.55 -24.29 6.91
C THR A 487 -14.13 -24.04 5.46
N TYR A 488 -15.07 -23.66 4.61
CA TYR A 488 -14.78 -23.28 3.22
C TYR A 488 -14.08 -21.93 3.12
N THR A 489 -14.45 -20.98 3.97
CA THR A 489 -13.84 -19.65 4.03
C THR A 489 -13.61 -19.25 5.48
N ILE A 490 -12.74 -18.29 5.69
CA ILE A 490 -12.52 -17.65 6.99
C ILE A 490 -13.03 -16.22 6.93
N PRO A 491 -13.50 -15.62 8.04
CA PRO A 491 -14.00 -14.24 8.02
C PRO A 491 -13.01 -13.19 7.51
N LEU A 492 -11.70 -13.49 7.49
CA LEU A 492 -10.66 -12.63 6.92
C LEU A 492 -10.63 -12.66 5.39
N ASP A 493 -11.11 -13.72 4.75
CA ASP A 493 -10.90 -13.95 3.32
C ASP A 493 -12.00 -13.28 2.50
N ASP A 494 -11.68 -12.16 1.85
CA ASP A 494 -12.58 -11.45 0.95
C ASP A 494 -12.82 -12.20 -0.38
N TRP A 495 -11.97 -13.19 -0.71
CA TRP A 495 -11.92 -13.85 -2.01
C TRP A 495 -12.81 -15.09 -2.14
N GLY A 496 -13.28 -15.62 -1.02
CA GLY A 496 -14.11 -16.82 -0.98
C GLY A 496 -15.59 -16.54 -0.73
N ILE A 497 -16.00 -15.28 -0.70
CA ILE A 497 -17.35 -14.88 -0.33
C ILE A 497 -18.13 -14.49 -1.57
N ASP A 498 -18.99 -15.39 -2.03
CA ASP A 498 -19.88 -15.13 -3.16
C ASP A 498 -21.11 -14.33 -2.68
N GLY A 499 -21.53 -13.33 -3.46
CA GLY A 499 -22.78 -12.63 -3.27
C GLY A 499 -23.89 -13.36 -4.01
N ASN A 500 -24.86 -13.90 -3.29
CA ASN A 500 -26.00 -14.59 -3.88
C ASN A 500 -27.32 -13.97 -3.45
N THR A 501 -28.35 -14.13 -4.29
CA THR A 501 -29.65 -13.56 -4.00
C THR A 501 -30.50 -14.49 -3.11
N ILE A 502 -31.30 -13.85 -2.28
CA ILE A 502 -32.30 -14.50 -1.43
C ILE A 502 -33.69 -14.12 -1.91
N ALA A 503 -34.56 -15.12 -2.09
CA ALA A 503 -35.96 -14.97 -2.47
C ALA A 503 -36.86 -15.77 -1.54
N LEU A 504 -38.18 -15.58 -1.66
CA LEU A 504 -39.16 -16.50 -1.11
C LEU A 504 -39.27 -17.76 -1.98
N PRO A 505 -39.57 -18.94 -1.42
CA PRO A 505 -39.73 -20.15 -2.21
C PRO A 505 -40.80 -20.01 -3.30
N GLY A 506 -40.38 -20.21 -4.55
CA GLY A 506 -41.21 -20.06 -5.75
C GLY A 506 -41.42 -18.61 -6.23
N ASP A 507 -40.71 -17.64 -5.66
CA ASP A 507 -40.67 -16.27 -6.16
C ASP A 507 -39.42 -16.13 -7.04
N GLU A 508 -39.61 -16.02 -8.34
CA GLU A 508 -38.51 -15.89 -9.31
C GLU A 508 -37.83 -14.51 -9.21
N THR A 509 -38.36 -13.58 -8.45
CA THR A 509 -37.77 -12.25 -8.29
C THR A 509 -36.73 -12.21 -7.16
N ALA A 510 -35.48 -11.95 -7.49
CA ALA A 510 -34.44 -11.72 -6.52
C ALA A 510 -34.77 -10.54 -5.60
N GLN A 511 -34.72 -10.75 -4.27
CA GLN A 511 -35.13 -9.74 -3.31
C GLN A 511 -33.94 -8.90 -2.83
N PHE A 512 -32.84 -9.52 -2.45
CA PHE A 512 -31.59 -8.84 -2.11
C PHE A 512 -30.40 -9.82 -2.08
N ASN A 513 -29.19 -9.27 -2.15
CA ASN A 513 -27.96 -10.05 -2.06
C ASN A 513 -27.54 -10.29 -0.61
N ALA A 514 -27.01 -11.48 -0.35
CA ALA A 514 -26.37 -11.86 0.90
C ALA A 514 -24.96 -12.41 0.62
N GLN A 515 -24.07 -12.29 1.59
CA GLN A 515 -22.75 -12.91 1.54
C GLN A 515 -22.83 -14.36 2.03
N ASP A 516 -22.23 -15.26 1.26
CA ASP A 516 -22.09 -16.67 1.62
C ASP A 516 -20.71 -16.90 2.25
N ILE A 517 -20.68 -17.16 3.57
CA ILE A 517 -19.44 -17.56 4.26
C ILE A 517 -19.09 -19.04 3.98
N GLY A 518 -19.98 -19.77 3.29
CA GLY A 518 -19.79 -21.18 2.96
C GLY A 518 -20.19 -22.13 4.08
N GLY A 519 -19.72 -23.37 3.97
CA GLY A 519 -20.01 -24.43 4.93
C GLY A 519 -19.11 -24.39 6.15
N VAL A 520 -19.69 -24.59 7.32
CA VAL A 520 -19.02 -24.65 8.62
C VAL A 520 -19.33 -25.94 9.35
N ASP A 521 -18.39 -26.47 10.13
CA ASP A 521 -18.55 -27.65 10.97
C ASP A 521 -19.10 -27.32 12.37
N ASP A 522 -19.29 -28.34 13.21
CA ASP A 522 -19.80 -28.21 14.58
C ASP A 522 -18.94 -27.35 15.52
N ASN A 523 -17.68 -27.15 15.20
CA ASN A 523 -16.73 -26.45 16.04
C ASN A 523 -16.52 -24.98 15.69
N PHE A 524 -16.90 -24.54 14.49
CA PHE A 524 -16.61 -23.20 13.97
C PHE A 524 -17.08 -22.09 14.94
N PHE A 525 -18.35 -22.06 15.29
CA PHE A 525 -18.91 -21.04 16.18
C PHE A 525 -18.31 -21.10 17.60
N LYS A 526 -18.05 -22.32 18.10
CA LYS A 526 -17.44 -22.53 19.44
C LYS A 526 -15.98 -22.05 19.46
N MET A 527 -15.24 -22.36 18.39
CA MET A 527 -13.82 -21.99 18.26
C MET A 527 -13.63 -20.49 18.19
N LEU A 528 -14.43 -19.83 17.36
CA LEU A 528 -14.40 -18.38 17.17
C LEU A 528 -15.24 -17.62 18.20
N GLU A 529 -15.89 -18.32 19.12
CA GLU A 529 -16.72 -17.74 20.19
C GLU A 529 -17.82 -16.80 19.66
N ILE A 530 -18.40 -17.13 18.49
CA ILE A 530 -19.47 -16.35 17.87
C ILE A 530 -20.80 -16.69 18.57
N PRO A 531 -21.47 -15.71 19.23
CA PRO A 531 -22.70 -15.98 19.94
C PRO A 531 -23.88 -16.22 18.98
N ILE A 532 -24.68 -17.26 19.27
CA ILE A 532 -26.00 -17.46 18.66
C ILE A 532 -26.99 -16.72 19.52
N ILE A 533 -27.68 -15.72 18.93
CA ILE A 533 -28.59 -14.81 19.68
C ILE A 533 -30.05 -15.19 19.59
N GLN A 534 -30.45 -15.94 18.55
CA GLN A 534 -31.81 -16.46 18.39
C GLN A 534 -31.77 -17.88 17.78
N GLY A 535 -32.71 -18.75 18.14
CA GLY A 535 -32.75 -20.10 17.61
C GLY A 535 -31.66 -21.01 18.17
N SER A 536 -31.18 -21.94 17.36
CA SER A 536 -30.14 -22.90 17.73
C SER A 536 -29.16 -23.13 16.59
N PHE A 537 -28.04 -23.78 16.90
CA PHE A 537 -27.14 -24.33 15.91
C PHE A 537 -27.86 -25.41 15.07
N PHE A 538 -27.33 -25.77 13.92
CA PHE A 538 -27.89 -26.79 13.02
C PHE A 538 -28.31 -28.06 13.77
N THR A 539 -29.50 -28.50 13.54
CA THR A 539 -30.03 -29.78 14.08
C THR A 539 -29.83 -30.94 13.09
N GLU A 540 -29.84 -30.58 11.78
CA GLU A 540 -29.52 -31.54 10.69
C GLU A 540 -28.02 -31.48 10.43
N ARG A 541 -27.34 -32.64 10.53
CA ARG A 541 -25.88 -32.74 10.45
C ARG A 541 -25.45 -33.73 9.36
N ASN A 542 -25.90 -33.48 8.16
CA ASN A 542 -25.58 -34.30 6.99
C ASN A 542 -25.56 -33.48 5.71
N ASP A 543 -25.09 -34.07 4.62
CA ASP A 543 -25.03 -33.48 3.29
C ASP A 543 -26.39 -32.99 2.73
N SER A 544 -27.51 -33.40 3.34
CA SER A 544 -28.84 -32.99 2.93
C SER A 544 -29.42 -31.91 3.85
N CYS A 545 -28.60 -31.27 4.68
CA CYS A 545 -29.04 -30.22 5.58
C CYS A 545 -29.77 -29.12 4.82
N SER A 546 -31.05 -28.91 5.20
CA SER A 546 -31.93 -27.89 4.65
C SER A 546 -32.03 -26.66 5.56
N GLN A 547 -31.09 -26.52 6.49
CA GLN A 547 -31.01 -25.44 7.44
C GLN A 547 -29.91 -24.43 7.11
N ILE A 548 -30.13 -23.19 7.52
CA ILE A 548 -29.18 -22.06 7.32
C ILE A 548 -29.17 -21.22 8.59
N MET A 549 -28.01 -20.70 8.94
CA MET A 549 -27.87 -19.66 9.95
C MET A 549 -27.56 -18.32 9.30
N ILE A 550 -28.17 -17.26 9.84
CA ILE A 550 -28.05 -15.91 9.28
C ILE A 550 -27.47 -14.94 10.30
N GLU A 551 -26.80 -13.91 9.81
CA GLU A 551 -26.27 -12.82 10.62
C GLU A 551 -27.40 -11.90 11.15
N GLU A 552 -27.19 -11.30 12.32
CA GLU A 552 -28.14 -10.42 12.99
C GLU A 552 -28.64 -9.27 12.09
N LYS A 553 -27.74 -8.64 11.31
CA LYS A 553 -28.12 -7.56 10.39
C LYS A 553 -29.03 -8.01 9.25
N MET A 554 -29.10 -9.32 8.96
CA MET A 554 -30.02 -9.88 7.98
C MET A 554 -31.47 -9.89 8.48
N VAL A 555 -31.69 -10.04 9.78
CA VAL A 555 -33.02 -10.14 10.38
C VAL A 555 -33.88 -8.92 10.01
N GLY A 556 -33.36 -7.72 10.20
CA GLY A 556 -34.07 -6.49 9.88
C GLY A 556 -34.40 -6.35 8.38
N LYS A 557 -33.49 -6.80 7.49
CA LYS A 557 -33.73 -6.81 6.03
C LYS A 557 -34.84 -7.80 5.67
N LEU A 558 -34.78 -9.05 6.17
CA LEU A 558 -35.78 -10.07 5.91
C LEU A 558 -37.17 -9.64 6.40
N GLN A 559 -37.27 -9.11 7.63
CA GLN A 559 -38.52 -8.62 8.18
C GLN A 559 -39.13 -7.49 7.33
N LYS A 560 -38.31 -6.58 6.87
CA LYS A 560 -38.75 -5.44 6.04
C LYS A 560 -39.17 -5.88 4.65
N VAL A 561 -38.39 -6.74 3.98
CA VAL A 561 -38.58 -7.16 2.58
C VAL A 561 -39.74 -8.15 2.48
N PHE A 562 -39.80 -9.14 3.37
CA PHE A 562 -40.84 -10.19 3.35
C PHE A 562 -42.00 -9.93 4.30
N HIS A 563 -42.05 -8.76 4.95
CA HIS A 563 -43.10 -8.36 5.87
C HIS A 563 -43.35 -9.34 7.02
N TRP A 564 -42.27 -10.03 7.49
CA TRP A 564 -42.37 -10.99 8.58
C TRP A 564 -42.46 -10.27 9.93
N LYS A 565 -43.63 -10.44 10.63
CA LYS A 565 -43.86 -9.83 11.94
C LYS A 565 -43.46 -10.74 13.11
N ASP A 566 -43.49 -12.06 12.90
CA ASP A 566 -43.35 -13.10 13.95
C ASP A 566 -41.91 -13.67 14.06
N GLY A 567 -40.93 -12.87 13.73
CA GLY A 567 -39.52 -13.34 13.74
C GLY A 567 -39.12 -14.05 12.46
N VAL A 568 -37.88 -14.57 12.44
CA VAL A 568 -37.25 -15.19 11.24
C VAL A 568 -37.03 -16.69 11.43
N ILE A 569 -36.94 -17.19 12.66
CA ILE A 569 -36.67 -18.61 12.95
C ILE A 569 -37.78 -19.52 12.38
N GLY A 570 -37.36 -20.59 11.69
CA GLY A 570 -38.26 -21.52 11.01
C GLY A 570 -38.83 -21.03 9.68
N LYS A 571 -38.58 -19.75 9.30
CA LYS A 571 -39.01 -19.24 7.99
C LYS A 571 -38.12 -19.85 6.91
N ARG A 572 -38.69 -19.99 5.69
CA ARG A 572 -38.01 -20.59 4.54
C ARG A 572 -37.60 -19.53 3.52
N ILE A 573 -36.40 -19.66 2.99
CA ILE A 573 -35.88 -18.83 1.94
C ILE A 573 -35.29 -19.69 0.83
N GLU A 574 -35.33 -19.19 -0.39
CA GLU A 574 -34.65 -19.78 -1.54
C GLU A 574 -33.34 -19.05 -1.77
N TYR A 575 -32.26 -19.82 -1.95
CA TYR A 575 -30.90 -19.31 -2.15
C TYR A 575 -30.47 -19.56 -3.60
N SER A 576 -30.13 -18.49 -4.33
CA SER A 576 -29.84 -18.59 -5.77
C SER A 576 -28.54 -19.32 -6.09
N GLY A 577 -27.59 -19.44 -5.14
CA GLY A 577 -26.31 -20.08 -5.38
C GLY A 577 -26.42 -21.56 -5.76
N ASP A 578 -27.42 -22.27 -5.21
CA ASP A 578 -27.70 -23.67 -5.55
C ASP A 578 -29.18 -23.96 -5.87
N GLY A 579 -30.00 -22.92 -5.88
CA GLY A 579 -31.45 -23.04 -6.18
C GLY A 579 -32.25 -23.81 -5.15
N LYS A 580 -31.73 -24.01 -3.91
CA LYS A 580 -32.40 -24.77 -2.88
C LYS A 580 -33.15 -23.87 -1.89
N VAL A 581 -34.12 -24.49 -1.24
CA VAL A 581 -34.90 -23.84 -0.19
C VAL A 581 -34.37 -24.28 1.18
N TYR A 582 -34.01 -23.30 1.99
CA TYR A 582 -33.49 -23.47 3.34
C TYR A 582 -34.40 -22.90 4.40
N SER A 583 -34.41 -23.54 5.58
CA SER A 583 -35.09 -23.03 6.77
C SER A 583 -34.08 -22.34 7.71
N ILE A 584 -34.41 -21.16 8.22
CA ILE A 584 -33.55 -20.41 9.13
C ILE A 584 -33.62 -21.07 10.51
N CYS A 585 -32.53 -21.70 10.94
CA CYS A 585 -32.48 -22.40 12.25
C CYS A 585 -31.92 -21.52 13.37
N GLY A 586 -31.04 -20.55 13.04
CA GLY A 586 -30.38 -19.70 14.02
C GLY A 586 -29.98 -18.36 13.48
N VAL A 587 -29.81 -17.41 14.41
CA VAL A 587 -29.24 -16.08 14.13
C VAL A 587 -27.99 -15.92 14.97
N PHE A 588 -26.87 -15.59 14.33
CA PHE A 588 -25.61 -15.29 15.00
C PHE A 588 -25.36 -13.78 15.03
N ARG A 589 -24.54 -13.35 16.00
CA ARG A 589 -24.16 -11.93 16.15
C ARG A 589 -23.39 -11.43 14.92
N ASN A 590 -23.53 -10.14 14.64
CA ASN A 590 -22.77 -9.47 13.58
C ASN A 590 -21.26 -9.71 13.75
N ILE A 591 -20.61 -10.11 12.67
CA ILE A 591 -19.15 -10.30 12.58
C ILE A 591 -18.58 -9.44 11.47
N GLN A 592 -17.33 -9.06 11.65
CA GLN A 592 -16.60 -8.39 10.59
C GLN A 592 -16.11 -9.42 9.57
N ILE A 593 -16.43 -9.16 8.31
CA ILE A 593 -15.98 -9.97 7.17
C ILE A 593 -15.05 -9.09 6.32
N GLY A 594 -13.86 -9.60 6.05
CA GLY A 594 -12.86 -8.90 5.28
C GLY A 594 -12.26 -7.66 5.92
N SER A 595 -11.59 -6.83 5.12
CA SER A 595 -10.88 -5.64 5.55
C SER A 595 -11.81 -4.47 5.85
N LEU A 596 -11.43 -3.63 6.84
CA LEU A 596 -12.09 -2.34 7.13
C LEU A 596 -11.76 -1.24 6.11
N THR A 597 -10.92 -1.54 5.11
CA THR A 597 -10.47 -0.60 4.09
C THR A 597 -11.13 -0.88 2.75
N GLY A 598 -11.46 0.17 2.03
CA GLY A 598 -11.96 0.11 0.66
C GLY A 598 -13.38 0.63 0.50
N GLN A 599 -13.66 1.09 -0.72
CA GLN A 599 -15.00 1.51 -1.15
C GLN A 599 -15.90 0.33 -1.57
N ASP A 600 -15.39 -0.90 -1.51
CA ASP A 600 -16.19 -2.12 -1.67
C ASP A 600 -17.15 -2.33 -0.50
N SER A 601 -17.58 -1.21 0.08
CA SER A 601 -18.50 -1.14 1.20
C SER A 601 -19.86 -1.80 0.91
N ASP A 602 -20.24 -1.86 -0.36
CA ASP A 602 -21.58 -2.37 -0.69
C ASP A 602 -21.65 -3.89 -0.56
N LEU A 603 -20.66 -4.63 -1.04
CA LEU A 603 -20.58 -6.07 -0.82
C LEU A 603 -20.28 -6.41 0.65
N LYS A 604 -19.33 -5.73 1.28
CA LYS A 604 -18.97 -5.93 2.70
C LYS A 604 -20.08 -5.54 3.67
N SER A 605 -20.99 -4.68 3.27
CA SER A 605 -22.19 -4.33 4.05
C SER A 605 -23.32 -5.35 3.92
N LEU A 606 -23.23 -6.29 2.97
CA LEU A 606 -24.24 -7.33 2.82
C LEU A 606 -24.31 -8.22 4.05
N PRO A 607 -25.49 -8.65 4.44
CA PRO A 607 -25.66 -9.58 5.55
C PRO A 607 -25.15 -10.98 5.18
N ALA A 608 -24.51 -11.65 6.12
CA ALA A 608 -23.91 -12.96 5.92
C ALA A 608 -24.85 -14.11 6.29
N LEU A 609 -24.61 -15.25 5.64
CA LEU A 609 -25.22 -16.52 5.95
C LEU A 609 -24.18 -17.64 5.94
N VAL A 610 -24.47 -18.74 6.64
CA VAL A 610 -23.60 -19.92 6.69
C VAL A 610 -24.44 -21.19 6.53
N PHE A 611 -23.84 -22.19 5.90
CA PHE A 611 -24.40 -23.54 5.73
C PHE A 611 -23.71 -24.53 6.66
N TYR A 612 -24.34 -25.67 6.88
CA TYR A 612 -23.68 -26.80 7.53
C TYR A 612 -22.85 -27.57 6.52
N GLU A 613 -21.64 -27.97 6.90
CA GLU A 613 -20.75 -28.80 6.08
C GLU A 613 -20.26 -30.01 6.87
N ASP A 614 -20.69 -31.19 6.46
CA ASP A 614 -20.28 -32.47 7.04
C ASP A 614 -18.88 -32.92 6.55
N LYS A 615 -18.46 -32.43 5.39
CA LYS A 615 -17.18 -32.77 4.79
C LYS A 615 -16.06 -31.88 5.29
N VAL A 616 -14.86 -32.43 5.41
CA VAL A 616 -13.69 -31.63 5.77
C VAL A 616 -13.36 -30.64 4.64
N ALA A 617 -13.59 -29.38 4.93
CA ALA A 617 -13.43 -28.25 4.03
C ALA A 617 -11.94 -27.87 3.78
N PRO A 618 -11.65 -26.99 2.81
CA PRO A 618 -10.28 -26.60 2.43
C PRO A 618 -9.49 -25.85 3.50
N TYR A 619 -10.12 -25.15 4.42
CA TYR A 619 -9.46 -24.47 5.54
C TYR A 619 -9.65 -25.28 6.82
N MET A 620 -8.57 -25.39 7.60
CA MET A 620 -8.62 -25.87 8.99
C MET A 620 -8.20 -24.75 9.91
N LEU A 621 -9.02 -24.46 10.90
CA LEU A 621 -8.70 -23.60 12.02
C LEU A 621 -8.25 -24.49 13.17
N VAL A 622 -7.12 -24.18 13.78
CA VAL A 622 -6.54 -24.95 14.87
C VAL A 622 -6.37 -24.04 16.08
N LYS A 623 -7.14 -24.28 17.13
CA LYS A 623 -7.04 -23.54 18.40
C LYS A 623 -6.06 -24.26 19.32
N PHE A 624 -5.00 -23.58 19.70
CA PHE A 624 -4.03 -24.07 20.68
C PHE A 624 -4.49 -23.74 22.11
N LYS A 625 -3.96 -24.47 23.10
CA LYS A 625 -4.08 -24.11 24.52
C LYS A 625 -3.30 -22.83 24.81
N GLU A 626 -2.11 -22.71 24.22
CA GLU A 626 -1.25 -21.53 24.19
C GLU A 626 -0.49 -21.55 22.87
N MET A 627 -0.62 -20.49 22.08
CA MET A 627 0.04 -20.38 20.80
C MET A 627 1.40 -19.67 20.96
N THR A 628 2.44 -20.38 20.57
CA THR A 628 3.83 -19.90 20.54
C THR A 628 4.43 -20.24 19.18
N ASP A 629 5.55 -19.61 18.82
CA ASP A 629 6.28 -19.93 17.60
C ASP A 629 6.67 -21.42 17.54
N ASP A 630 7.00 -22.02 18.69
CA ASP A 630 7.33 -23.45 18.80
C ASP A 630 6.13 -24.35 18.48
N THR A 631 4.93 -23.99 18.95
CA THR A 631 3.70 -24.79 18.67
C THR A 631 3.28 -24.68 17.19
N LEU A 632 3.43 -23.49 16.59
CA LEU A 632 3.20 -23.30 15.15
C LEU A 632 4.23 -24.09 14.32
N GLU A 633 5.50 -24.05 14.69
CA GLU A 633 6.56 -24.79 14.00
C GLU A 633 6.36 -26.32 14.12
N LYS A 634 5.94 -26.81 15.29
CA LYS A 634 5.59 -28.23 15.49
C LYS A 634 4.43 -28.65 14.57
N LEU A 635 3.37 -27.83 14.48
CA LEU A 635 2.25 -28.10 13.59
C LEU A 635 2.71 -28.11 12.13
N GLN A 636 3.49 -27.10 11.70
CA GLN A 636 4.04 -27.01 10.36
C GLN A 636 4.89 -28.24 10.01
N LYS A 637 5.81 -28.64 10.90
CA LYS A 637 6.66 -29.81 10.71
C LYS A 637 5.85 -31.11 10.65
N LYS A 638 4.82 -31.26 11.51
CA LYS A 638 3.97 -32.44 11.50
C LYS A 638 3.21 -32.57 10.19
N VAL A 639 2.57 -31.50 9.73
CA VAL A 639 1.80 -31.51 8.48
C VAL A 639 2.74 -31.72 7.27
N GLN A 640 3.89 -31.05 7.26
CA GLN A 640 4.88 -31.23 6.18
C GLN A 640 5.46 -32.65 6.14
N ALA A 641 5.63 -33.30 7.29
CA ALA A 641 6.09 -34.69 7.36
C ALA A 641 5.02 -35.68 6.83
N MET A 642 3.74 -35.40 7.05
CA MET A 642 2.63 -36.19 6.51
C MET A 642 2.49 -36.01 4.99
N TYR A 643 2.76 -34.82 4.49
CA TYR A 643 2.58 -34.45 3.07
C TYR A 643 3.84 -33.80 2.49
N PRO A 644 4.96 -34.54 2.36
CA PRO A 644 6.25 -33.97 1.95
C PRO A 644 6.24 -33.38 0.54
N ASN A 645 5.31 -33.83 -0.31
CA ASN A 645 5.15 -33.36 -1.68
C ASN A 645 4.15 -32.19 -1.84
N ASN A 646 3.51 -31.75 -0.76
CA ASN A 646 2.57 -30.65 -0.75
C ASN A 646 3.12 -29.55 0.16
N LEU A 647 3.14 -28.34 -0.30
CA LEU A 647 3.47 -27.18 0.53
C LEU A 647 2.20 -26.80 1.30
N VAL A 648 2.13 -27.15 2.55
CA VAL A 648 1.04 -26.75 3.43
C VAL A 648 1.61 -25.76 4.44
N ASN A 649 1.15 -24.52 4.36
CA ASN A 649 1.62 -23.46 5.25
C ASN A 649 0.66 -23.30 6.43
N VAL A 650 1.24 -23.05 7.59
CA VAL A 650 0.52 -22.75 8.82
C VAL A 650 0.79 -21.30 9.20
N TYR A 651 -0.26 -20.53 9.41
CA TYR A 651 -0.17 -19.12 9.78
C TYR A 651 -0.94 -18.88 11.08
N SER A 652 -0.52 -17.92 11.90
CA SER A 652 -1.40 -17.44 12.96
C SER A 652 -2.51 -16.58 12.35
N TYR A 653 -3.71 -16.65 12.91
CA TYR A 653 -4.82 -15.80 12.48
C TYR A 653 -4.46 -14.31 12.58
N GLN A 654 -3.73 -13.95 13.65
CA GLN A 654 -3.21 -12.60 13.86
C GLN A 654 -2.27 -12.15 12.74
N SER A 655 -1.36 -13.03 12.27
CA SER A 655 -0.43 -12.66 11.20
C SER A 655 -1.13 -12.46 9.85
N GLU A 656 -2.17 -13.24 9.55
CA GLU A 656 -2.98 -13.03 8.34
C GLU A 656 -3.78 -11.72 8.42
N LEU A 657 -4.33 -11.38 9.59
CA LEU A 657 -4.98 -10.09 9.82
C LEU A 657 -4.02 -8.92 9.61
N GLU A 658 -2.79 -9.02 10.13
CA GLU A 658 -1.75 -8.00 9.93
C GLU A 658 -1.34 -7.87 8.47
N LEU A 659 -1.25 -8.98 7.73
CA LEU A 659 -0.97 -8.98 6.28
C LEU A 659 -2.07 -8.28 5.48
N GLN A 660 -3.32 -8.44 5.87
CA GLN A 660 -4.44 -7.74 5.23
C GLN A 660 -4.29 -6.21 5.32
N TYR A 661 -3.66 -5.71 6.40
CA TYR A 661 -3.38 -4.29 6.61
C TYR A 661 -1.92 -3.90 6.32
N ALA A 662 -1.18 -4.70 5.55
CA ALA A 662 0.24 -4.45 5.25
C ALA A 662 0.47 -3.10 4.56
N SER A 663 -0.41 -2.68 3.64
CA SER A 663 -0.29 -1.39 2.96
C SER A 663 -0.42 -0.21 3.93
N GLN A 664 -1.29 -0.30 4.94
CA GLN A 664 -1.46 0.72 5.99
C GLN A 664 -0.24 0.72 6.92
N LEU A 665 0.31 -0.44 7.23
CA LEU A 665 1.55 -0.58 7.99
C LEU A 665 2.72 0.07 7.25
N HIS A 666 2.85 -0.20 5.95
CA HIS A 666 3.90 0.41 5.11
C HIS A 666 3.76 1.93 5.07
N PHE A 667 2.55 2.45 4.89
CA PHE A 667 2.26 3.87 4.92
C PHE A 667 2.63 4.52 6.26
N ARG A 668 2.20 3.92 7.39
CA ARG A 668 2.59 4.37 8.75
C ARG A 668 4.10 4.42 8.90
N ASN A 669 4.79 3.37 8.51
CA ASN A 669 6.25 3.26 8.64
C ASN A 669 6.98 4.26 7.73
N GLY A 670 6.44 4.54 6.53
CA GLY A 670 6.94 5.59 5.65
C GLY A 670 6.88 6.97 6.31
N ILE A 671 5.74 7.32 6.93
CA ILE A 671 5.59 8.58 7.68
C ILE A 671 6.53 8.62 8.89
N LEU A 672 6.71 7.50 9.60
CA LEU A 672 7.62 7.41 10.75
C LEU A 672 9.05 7.74 10.34
N VAL A 673 9.56 7.08 9.30
CA VAL A 673 10.92 7.31 8.79
C VAL A 673 11.08 8.75 8.31
N ALA A 674 10.11 9.26 7.55
CA ALA A 674 10.10 10.64 7.08
C ALA A 674 10.08 11.64 8.25
N GLY A 675 9.27 11.39 9.27
CA GLY A 675 9.17 12.21 10.49
C GLY A 675 10.48 12.25 11.26
N ILE A 676 11.09 11.09 11.53
CA ILE A 676 12.38 10.99 12.23
C ILE A 676 13.46 11.78 11.49
N ILE A 677 13.56 11.63 10.19
CA ILE A 677 14.60 12.31 9.40
C ILE A 677 14.34 13.81 9.32
N THR A 678 13.08 14.23 9.14
CA THR A 678 12.73 15.66 9.23
C THR A 678 13.13 16.23 10.59
N MET A 679 12.89 15.51 11.67
CA MET A 679 13.29 15.92 13.02
C MET A 679 14.82 16.05 13.12
N ILE A 680 15.58 15.08 12.64
CA ILE A 680 17.05 15.13 12.63
C ILE A 680 17.54 16.36 11.84
N ILE A 681 16.98 16.60 10.65
CA ILE A 681 17.32 17.76 9.83
C ILE A 681 16.97 19.07 10.55
N ALA A 682 15.79 19.15 11.16
CA ALA A 682 15.35 20.33 11.93
C ALA A 682 16.24 20.59 13.16
N LEU A 683 16.66 19.53 13.87
CA LEU A 683 17.60 19.65 14.99
C LEU A 683 18.97 20.14 14.54
N PHE A 684 19.50 19.69 13.41
CA PHE A 684 20.74 20.23 12.84
C PHE A 684 20.61 21.71 12.44
N GLY A 685 19.48 22.08 11.85
CA GLY A 685 19.16 23.49 11.56
C GLY A 685 19.08 24.34 12.83
N LEU A 686 18.42 23.82 13.87
CA LEU A 686 18.31 24.47 15.18
C LEU A 686 19.68 24.62 15.86
N VAL A 687 20.54 23.59 15.80
CA VAL A 687 21.93 23.67 16.31
C VAL A 687 22.71 24.74 15.56
N GLY A 688 22.61 24.80 14.23
CA GLY A 688 23.23 25.84 13.41
C GLY A 688 22.75 27.24 13.79
N TYR A 689 21.42 27.43 13.90
CA TYR A 689 20.80 28.69 14.28
C TYR A 689 21.20 29.13 15.71
N THR A 690 21.11 28.21 16.69
CA THR A 690 21.43 28.53 18.08
C THR A 690 22.90 28.86 18.26
N SER A 691 23.81 28.16 17.53
CA SER A 691 25.25 28.46 17.54
C SER A 691 25.55 29.87 16.99
N ASP A 692 24.89 30.27 15.90
CA ASP A 692 25.03 31.59 15.29
C ASP A 692 24.50 32.67 16.22
N GLU A 693 23.33 32.46 16.81
CA GLU A 693 22.69 33.40 17.76
C GLU A 693 23.51 33.57 19.06
N VAL A 694 24.06 32.46 19.59
CA VAL A 694 24.97 32.47 20.72
C VAL A 694 26.23 33.30 20.41
N ASN A 695 26.83 33.10 19.23
CA ASN A 695 28.01 33.86 18.81
C ASN A 695 27.69 35.35 18.66
N ARG A 696 26.52 35.69 18.17
CA ARG A 696 26.06 37.06 18.02
C ARG A 696 25.87 37.77 19.38
N ARG A 697 25.32 37.04 20.36
CA ARG A 697 25.02 37.58 21.70
C ARG A 697 26.14 37.38 22.73
N ARG A 698 27.37 36.97 22.29
CA ARG A 698 28.48 36.64 23.20
C ARG A 698 28.82 37.80 24.17
N LYS A 699 28.89 39.07 23.69
CA LYS A 699 29.16 40.23 24.54
C LYS A 699 28.03 40.46 25.53
N GLU A 700 26.76 40.36 25.11
CA GLU A 700 25.58 40.49 25.98
C GLU A 700 25.61 39.42 27.10
N ILE A 701 25.90 38.17 26.73
CA ILE A 701 26.05 37.04 27.69
C ILE A 701 27.15 37.30 28.68
N ALA A 702 28.33 37.76 28.23
CA ALA A 702 29.45 38.11 29.11
C ALA A 702 29.11 39.23 30.10
N ILE A 703 28.48 40.32 29.65
CA ILE A 703 28.05 41.42 30.48
C ILE A 703 27.04 40.95 31.56
N ARG A 704 26.06 40.14 31.17
CA ARG A 704 25.07 39.59 32.11
C ARG A 704 25.73 38.70 33.16
N LYS A 705 26.72 37.87 32.75
CA LYS A 705 27.47 37.03 33.69
C LYS A 705 28.27 37.81 34.68
N VAL A 706 28.95 38.89 34.24
CA VAL A 706 29.68 39.80 35.13
C VAL A 706 28.72 40.45 36.12
N ASN A 707 27.49 40.74 35.72
CA ASN A 707 26.42 41.27 36.59
C ASN A 707 25.69 40.18 37.41
N GLY A 708 26.25 38.96 37.52
CA GLY A 708 25.76 37.90 38.41
C GLY A 708 24.70 36.95 37.85
N ALA A 709 24.40 37.01 36.52
CA ALA A 709 23.45 36.05 35.93
C ALA A 709 23.99 34.62 35.96
N LYS A 710 23.16 33.68 36.41
CA LYS A 710 23.46 32.24 36.48
C LYS A 710 23.29 31.58 35.11
N VAL A 711 23.91 30.43 34.91
CA VAL A 711 23.76 29.64 33.67
C VAL A 711 22.29 29.37 33.33
N LYS A 712 21.46 29.09 34.33
CA LYS A 712 20.00 28.90 34.14
C LYS A 712 19.29 30.09 33.56
N ASP A 713 19.69 31.32 33.89
CA ASP A 713 19.07 32.55 33.40
C ASP A 713 19.37 32.77 31.92
N ILE A 714 20.60 32.43 31.50
CA ILE A 714 21.03 32.51 30.10
C ILE A 714 20.29 31.48 29.25
N LEU A 715 20.25 30.22 29.74
CA LEU A 715 19.52 29.15 29.05
C LEU A 715 18.04 29.44 28.91
N ARG A 716 17.41 30.04 29.94
CA ARG A 716 15.99 30.44 29.91
C ARG A 716 15.68 31.47 28.83
N ILE A 717 16.60 32.40 28.52
CA ILE A 717 16.43 33.40 27.48
C ILE A 717 16.35 32.70 26.11
N PHE A 718 17.34 31.85 25.76
CA PHE A 718 17.35 31.12 24.50
C PHE A 718 16.16 30.19 24.37
N LEU A 719 15.83 29.47 25.45
CA LEU A 719 14.68 28.58 25.45
C LEU A 719 13.38 29.36 25.19
N LYS A 720 13.17 30.48 25.86
CA LYS A 720 11.99 31.34 25.67
C LYS A 720 11.88 31.86 24.23
N ASP A 721 13.00 32.28 23.63
CA ASP A 721 13.03 32.82 22.27
C ASP A 721 12.66 31.76 21.24
N ILE A 722 13.16 30.51 21.40
CA ILE A 722 12.84 29.40 20.50
C ILE A 722 11.40 28.93 20.72
N MET A 723 10.95 28.78 21.98
CA MET A 723 9.59 28.29 22.27
C MET A 723 8.50 29.26 21.76
N LYS A 724 8.74 30.54 21.73
CA LYS A 724 7.83 31.56 21.16
C LYS A 724 7.59 31.31 19.64
N ILE A 725 8.53 30.70 18.97
CA ILE A 725 8.42 30.37 17.52
C ILE A 725 7.93 28.94 17.35
N ALA A 726 8.48 28.00 18.11
CA ALA A 726 8.17 26.58 17.97
C ALA A 726 6.70 26.27 18.26
N LEU A 727 6.16 26.79 19.36
CA LEU A 727 4.79 26.49 19.78
C LEU A 727 3.75 26.90 18.73
N PRO A 728 3.67 28.15 18.23
CA PRO A 728 2.67 28.49 17.21
C PRO A 728 2.88 27.77 15.89
N CYS A 729 4.14 27.49 15.51
CA CYS A 729 4.45 26.76 14.29
C CYS A 729 4.01 25.29 14.37
N ILE A 730 4.25 24.61 15.49
CA ILE A 730 3.80 23.24 15.71
C ILE A 730 2.26 23.18 15.67
N ILE A 731 1.56 24.14 16.32
CA ILE A 731 0.08 24.20 16.29
C ILE A 731 -0.43 24.35 14.85
N VAL A 732 0.22 25.16 14.02
CA VAL A 732 -0.14 25.27 12.59
C VAL A 732 0.08 23.93 11.87
N GLY A 733 1.17 23.20 12.18
CA GLY A 733 1.41 21.85 11.67
C GLY A 733 0.34 20.86 12.11
N ASP A 734 -0.05 20.88 13.37
CA ASP A 734 -1.10 20.03 13.94
C ASP A 734 -2.47 20.27 13.27
N LEU A 735 -2.81 21.54 12.98
CA LEU A 735 -4.03 21.89 12.23
C LEU A 735 -3.98 21.33 10.80
N GLY A 736 -2.83 21.43 10.13
CA GLY A 736 -2.61 20.81 8.81
C GLY A 736 -2.78 19.30 8.86
N ALA A 737 -2.21 18.64 9.87
CA ALA A 737 -2.34 17.20 10.10
C ALA A 737 -3.80 16.79 10.35
N TRP A 738 -4.53 17.59 11.14
CA TRP A 738 -5.95 17.36 11.40
C TRP A 738 -6.80 17.40 10.12
N LEU A 739 -6.56 18.38 9.23
CA LEU A 739 -7.26 18.47 7.95
C LEU A 739 -6.99 17.26 7.06
N ILE A 740 -5.72 16.88 6.90
CA ILE A 740 -5.32 15.71 6.10
C ILE A 740 -5.90 14.43 6.70
N ALA A 741 -5.76 14.25 8.01
CA ALA A 741 -6.24 13.07 8.73
C ALA A 741 -7.76 12.91 8.63
N ARG A 742 -8.51 14.01 8.74
CA ARG A 742 -9.98 14.00 8.59
C ARG A 742 -10.39 13.47 7.22
N GLN A 743 -9.73 13.92 6.16
CA GLN A 743 -10.00 13.46 4.80
C GLN A 743 -9.61 11.97 4.62
N TRP A 744 -8.44 11.60 5.10
CA TRP A 744 -7.93 10.23 5.01
C TRP A 744 -8.80 9.23 5.76
N LEU A 745 -9.28 9.58 6.95
CA LEU A 745 -10.14 8.72 7.76
C LEU A 745 -11.52 8.47 7.12
N MET A 746 -11.94 9.27 6.13
CA MET A 746 -13.20 9.00 5.40
C MET A 746 -13.15 7.74 4.53
N SER A 747 -11.94 7.23 4.23
CA SER A 747 -11.75 5.99 3.47
C SER A 747 -11.92 4.72 4.30
N PHE A 748 -12.25 4.83 5.59
CA PHE A 748 -12.41 3.69 6.50
C PHE A 748 -13.86 3.61 7.00
N SER A 749 -14.37 2.39 7.09
CA SER A 749 -15.69 2.12 7.69
C SER A 749 -15.70 2.42 9.19
N GLU A 750 -14.66 1.97 9.90
CA GLU A 750 -14.43 2.26 11.32
C GLU A 750 -13.24 3.20 11.48
N LYS A 751 -13.37 4.25 12.27
CA LYS A 751 -12.38 5.33 12.39
C LYS A 751 -12.24 5.85 13.82
N ILE A 752 -11.00 6.23 14.15
CA ILE A 752 -10.71 6.89 15.41
C ILE A 752 -11.38 8.26 15.49
N THR A 753 -11.73 8.70 16.69
CA THR A 753 -12.21 10.06 16.94
C THR A 753 -11.01 11.00 17.08
N LEU A 754 -10.95 12.04 16.24
CA LEU A 754 -9.90 13.06 16.30
C LEU A 754 -10.18 14.02 17.46
N THR A 755 -9.59 13.75 18.62
CA THR A 755 -9.71 14.63 19.80
C THR A 755 -8.53 15.61 19.86
N PRO A 756 -8.71 16.86 20.32
CA PRO A 756 -7.60 17.83 20.49
C PRO A 756 -6.49 17.32 21.43
N LEU A 757 -6.83 16.44 22.38
CA LEU A 757 -5.88 15.89 23.35
C LEU A 757 -4.73 15.11 22.67
N LEU A 758 -5.03 14.45 21.52
CA LEU A 758 -4.06 13.72 20.73
C LEU A 758 -2.94 14.64 20.23
N PHE A 759 -3.32 15.79 19.66
CA PHE A 759 -2.39 16.77 19.11
C PHE A 759 -1.59 17.49 20.21
N ILE A 760 -2.21 17.78 21.35
CA ILE A 760 -1.54 18.38 22.52
C ILE A 760 -0.39 17.46 23.01
N GLY A 761 -0.61 16.15 23.06
CA GLY A 761 0.43 15.18 23.45
C GLY A 761 1.64 15.24 22.52
N VAL A 762 1.42 15.25 21.21
CA VAL A 762 2.50 15.36 20.21
C VAL A 762 3.22 16.70 20.34
N THR A 763 2.49 17.81 20.45
CA THR A 763 3.06 19.15 20.65
C THR A 763 3.99 19.18 21.85
N ILE A 764 3.59 18.63 23.01
CA ILE A 764 4.43 18.59 24.22
C ILE A 764 5.73 17.81 23.99
N ILE A 765 5.64 16.62 23.35
CA ILE A 765 6.82 15.80 23.06
C ILE A 765 7.80 16.57 22.15
N LEU A 766 7.30 17.20 21.10
CA LEU A 766 8.14 17.99 20.18
C LEU A 766 8.81 19.17 20.90
N LEU A 767 8.07 19.92 21.73
CA LEU A 767 8.62 21.02 22.50
C LEU A 767 9.71 20.58 23.49
N VAL A 768 9.55 19.40 24.12
CA VAL A 768 10.58 18.82 24.99
C VAL A 768 11.84 18.49 24.20
N ILE A 769 11.73 17.85 23.02
CA ILE A 769 12.88 17.50 22.16
C ILE A 769 13.61 18.76 21.71
N ILE A 770 12.87 19.76 21.23
CA ILE A 770 13.42 21.06 20.80
C ILE A 770 14.11 21.76 21.98
N GLY A 771 13.45 21.79 23.15
CA GLY A 771 13.98 22.40 24.35
C GLY A 771 15.28 21.77 24.84
N LEU A 772 15.33 20.43 24.85
CA LEU A 772 16.54 19.68 25.20
C LEU A 772 17.69 20.00 24.23
N SER A 773 17.42 20.05 22.92
CA SER A 773 18.43 20.39 21.93
C SER A 773 19.01 21.80 22.16
N VAL A 774 18.15 22.79 22.44
CA VAL A 774 18.59 24.17 22.75
C VAL A 774 19.45 24.19 24.00
N ILE A 775 19.04 23.52 25.07
CA ILE A 775 19.78 23.46 26.33
C ILE A 775 21.17 22.85 26.10
N ILE A 776 21.26 21.69 25.45
CA ILE A 776 22.52 20.99 25.18
C ILE A 776 23.49 21.88 24.40
N ASN A 777 22.99 22.54 23.33
CA ASN A 777 23.83 23.37 22.47
C ASN A 777 24.29 24.67 23.16
N CYS A 778 23.42 25.33 23.90
CA CYS A 778 23.72 26.57 24.58
C CYS A 778 24.50 26.39 25.91
N TYR A 779 24.45 25.21 26.53
CA TYR A 779 25.06 24.94 27.82
C TYR A 779 26.57 25.21 27.86
N LYS A 780 27.29 24.77 26.83
CA LYS A 780 28.75 24.92 26.72
C LYS A 780 29.18 26.39 26.76
N VAL A 781 28.42 27.25 26.07
CA VAL A 781 28.73 28.69 26.04
C VAL A 781 28.20 29.41 27.29
N ALA A 782 27.01 29.03 27.79
CA ALA A 782 26.49 29.54 29.04
C ALA A 782 27.41 29.23 30.23
N ASN A 783 28.19 28.17 30.19
CA ASN A 783 29.13 27.78 31.23
C ASN A 783 30.54 28.30 31.02
N SER A 784 30.89 28.92 29.87
CA SER A 784 32.23 29.40 29.56
C SER A 784 32.59 30.66 30.38
N ASN A 785 33.92 30.91 30.56
CA ASN A 785 34.44 32.07 31.31
C ASN A 785 34.18 33.38 30.56
N PRO A 786 33.50 34.41 31.13
CA PRO A 786 33.16 35.66 30.49
C PRO A 786 34.41 36.48 30.08
N VAL A 787 35.54 36.36 30.80
CA VAL A 787 36.79 37.11 30.51
C VAL A 787 37.33 36.82 29.10
N LYS A 788 37.16 35.58 28.61
CA LYS A 788 37.60 35.16 27.27
C LYS A 788 36.91 35.95 26.14
N TYR A 789 35.68 36.36 26.35
CA TYR A 789 34.83 37.04 25.35
C TYR A 789 34.84 38.56 25.46
N LEU A 790 35.44 39.12 26.53
CA LEU A 790 35.62 40.56 26.70
C LEU A 790 37.02 41.00 26.18
N LYS A 791 37.98 40.03 26.03
CA LYS A 791 39.36 40.31 25.59
C LYS A 791 39.58 40.24 24.08
N ASP A 792 38.64 39.75 23.29
CA ASP A 792 38.72 39.64 21.83
C ASP A 792 38.36 41.03 21.20
N GLU A 793 39.27 42.03 21.36
CA GLU A 793 39.37 43.21 20.51
C GLU A 793 40.56 43.12 19.61
#